data_7cdcca909ba10c572076d3379255ec9e
#
_entry.id   7cdcca909ba10c572076d3379255ec9e
#
_cell.length_a   1.000
_cell.length_b   1.000
_cell.length_c   1.000
_cell.angle_alpha   90.00
_cell.angle_beta   90.00
_cell.angle_gamma   90.00
#
_symmetry.space_group_name_H-M   'P 1'
#
loop_
_entity.id
_entity.type
_entity.pdbx_description
1 polymer ?
#
loop_
_entity_poly.entity_id
_entity_poly.type
_entity_poly.pdbx_seq_one_letter_code
_entity_poly.pdbx_strand_id
1 'polypeptide(L)'
;MANERETMRNPFAKHDTVSNKLPKTKKHTMRKILKWSGLSSLVVIAGLALYSMIFIQNHLKTLPEVSTQQLNTYGPTKIVDSAGNIIYQSPSKRYTEIKYDQIPELYKDGLIATEDKTFWKNKGNSLKSQVIMIAGTIYSKINKSYQPRGGSTITQQLIKNKFFNGGQGIDTVTRKIQEIYLSGQFIDKFSKKDILTKYVNSLEYSEGATGLATIMQTYFGKTPEQYKERTAANIAEQAYLIGLGQAPSGYNLYEHPKEANTRKNTVLGVLLEDKLISQKEYEEAKAYDLTTGLQERYRESEAQRQQNLKYKVYTDEVLKEVQNLGYNDEDVSLTIKTFLNQETFDNITNMVRNPKYYQDGEGGQQQIGVTVMNHDGIVVGMVGSRYDGDELNRATQQTRSSGSSLKPFTAYGPLFQYFGNKYNSGSIFSTAPYLYPGTNTYMNNYGNYTYGNQSVTYSLRMSLNTPVARIDDEILGSARMKKFLNNVGLDVKATYSSVDGIGLDISSLQAAAAYNAINNGGVYTKPRFIDKIQFTDGSEKVIDAQSKQAMNASTAYVLTQMLRGVVTAPYTAKDAAIPEYAGYAGKTGSVAFDVTSNAYPMYGIGGSDAWYDSITNGGYSISIWTGYDTPNSSPMVADDFKGQQYLGRDLQRMLNGNKQIPDWTKPENVTALGGSGINATYAITDAKDIDSSLNSGVIVPNIGDTYKLFGDLTDAKSTSDVNPNWSDKLKGKSKSLYDLFKNNNSILDDTRVIDSSLYNIMGDN
;
A
#
# COMPACT_ATOMS: atom_id res chain seq x y z
N MET A 1 -25.38 -3.39 82.00
CA MET A 1 -25.97 -2.10 82.28
C MET A 1 -26.75 -1.69 81.05
N ALA A 2 -27.97 -2.00 81.06
CA ALA A 2 -29.15 -1.20 81.32
C ALA A 2 -29.44 -0.26 80.16
N ASN A 3 -30.48 -0.70 79.45
CA ASN A 3 -31.77 -0.03 79.24
C ASN A 3 -31.73 1.33 78.52
N GLU A 4 -32.38 1.45 77.41
CA GLU A 4 -33.79 1.93 77.44
C GLU A 4 -34.48 1.76 76.08
N ARG A 5 -35.67 1.22 76.16
CA ARG A 5 -36.70 1.22 75.09
C ARG A 5 -37.45 2.55 75.19
N GLU A 6 -37.66 3.24 74.11
CA GLU A 6 -38.82 4.13 74.05
C GLU A 6 -39.64 3.86 72.78
N THR A 7 -40.88 3.58 73.07
CA THR A 7 -42.02 3.42 72.18
C THR A 7 -42.52 4.78 71.75
N MET A 8 -42.72 5.00 70.46
CA MET A 8 -43.60 6.08 70.01
C MET A 8 -44.70 5.58 69.08
N ARG A 9 -45.83 6.04 69.43
CA ARG A 9 -47.18 5.71 68.95
C ARG A 9 -47.42 6.09 67.49
N ASN A 10 -48.23 5.29 66.85
CA ASN A 10 -48.89 5.50 65.57
C ASN A 10 -50.09 6.43 65.75
N PRO A 11 -50.29 7.45 64.89
CA PRO A 11 -51.58 8.07 64.71
C PRO A 11 -52.04 7.98 63.24
N PHE A 12 -52.73 6.90 62.87
CA PHE A 12 -53.59 6.94 61.70
C PHE A 12 -55.01 7.33 62.13
N ALA A 13 -55.31 8.62 61.87
CA ALA A 13 -56.67 9.13 61.80
C ALA A 13 -57.14 9.03 60.32
N LYS A 14 -58.36 8.53 60.19
CA LYS A 14 -59.10 8.41 58.94
C LYS A 14 -59.19 9.73 58.17
N HIS A 15 -58.93 9.70 56.88
CA HIS A 15 -59.51 10.68 55.99
C HIS A 15 -60.11 10.03 54.75
N ASP A 16 -61.23 10.55 54.39
CA ASP A 16 -62.22 10.11 53.42
C ASP A 16 -61.72 9.96 52.00
N THR A 17 -62.27 8.95 51.33
CA THR A 17 -62.17 8.73 49.89
C THR A 17 -62.83 9.85 49.11
N VAL A 18 -61.99 10.74 48.53
CA VAL A 18 -62.43 11.62 47.45
C VAL A 18 -62.13 10.96 46.11
N SER A 19 -63.18 10.51 45.50
CA SER A 19 -63.18 10.01 44.14
C SER A 19 -62.88 11.16 43.16
N ASN A 20 -61.64 11.36 42.80
CA ASN A 20 -61.25 12.30 41.72
C ASN A 20 -61.44 11.64 40.36
N LYS A 21 -62.61 11.73 39.78
CA LYS A 21 -62.86 11.51 38.36
C LYS A 21 -62.18 12.62 37.57
N LEU A 22 -61.05 12.32 36.94
CA LEU A 22 -60.37 13.21 35.96
C LEU A 22 -61.36 13.65 34.86
N PRO A 23 -61.42 14.91 34.47
CA PRO A 23 -62.34 15.42 33.45
C PRO A 23 -62.06 14.75 32.11
N LYS A 24 -63.12 14.37 31.38
CA LYS A 24 -63.11 13.63 30.11
C LYS A 24 -62.18 14.28 29.04
N THR A 25 -61.94 15.57 29.07
CA THR A 25 -61.02 16.28 28.19
C THR A 25 -59.55 15.89 28.37
N LYS A 26 -59.07 15.65 29.59
CA LYS A 26 -57.67 15.21 29.82
C LYS A 26 -57.36 13.80 29.29
N LYS A 27 -58.36 12.90 29.31
CA LYS A 27 -58.19 11.53 28.75
C LYS A 27 -58.00 11.57 27.21
N HIS A 28 -58.67 12.48 26.52
CA HIS A 28 -58.57 12.58 25.06
C HIS A 28 -57.22 13.16 24.62
N THR A 29 -56.69 14.16 25.34
CA THR A 29 -55.37 14.79 25.09
C THR A 29 -54.25 13.77 25.42
N MET A 30 -54.33 13.05 26.50
CA MET A 30 -53.34 12.02 26.88
C MET A 30 -53.30 10.84 25.88
N ARG A 31 -54.44 10.44 25.32
CA ARG A 31 -54.50 9.43 24.24
C ARG A 31 -53.90 9.94 22.92
N LYS A 32 -54.07 11.24 22.59
CA LYS A 32 -53.42 11.87 21.43
C LYS A 32 -51.90 11.97 21.64
N ILE A 33 -51.43 12.38 22.79
CA ILE A 33 -50.00 12.46 23.15
C ILE A 33 -49.36 11.06 23.08
N LEU A 34 -49.98 10.03 23.63
CA LEU A 34 -49.52 8.62 23.56
C LEU A 34 -49.49 8.11 22.10
N LYS A 35 -50.44 8.45 21.26
CA LYS A 35 -50.45 8.08 19.84
C LYS A 35 -49.34 8.79 19.05
N TRP A 36 -49.14 10.08 19.28
CA TRP A 36 -48.07 10.83 18.60
C TRP A 36 -46.67 10.47 19.11
N SER A 37 -46.51 10.19 20.40
CA SER A 37 -45.25 9.63 20.93
C SER A 37 -44.95 8.21 20.40
N GLY A 38 -45.96 7.36 20.24
CA GLY A 38 -45.81 6.06 19.60
C GLY A 38 -45.43 6.17 18.11
N LEU A 39 -46.06 7.12 17.39
CA LEU A 39 -45.75 7.33 15.97
C LEU A 39 -44.37 7.93 15.79
N SER A 40 -43.96 8.90 16.62
CA SER A 40 -42.60 9.48 16.58
C SER A 40 -41.53 8.44 16.94
N SER A 41 -41.79 7.57 17.91
CA SER A 41 -40.87 6.45 18.23
C SER A 41 -40.74 5.47 17.07
N LEU A 42 -41.82 5.15 16.35
CA LEU A 42 -41.78 4.32 15.15
C LEU A 42 -40.98 4.95 14.01
N VAL A 43 -41.12 6.24 13.79
CA VAL A 43 -40.33 6.97 12.77
C VAL A 43 -38.84 6.98 13.13
N VAL A 44 -38.50 7.21 14.40
CA VAL A 44 -37.12 7.14 14.88
C VAL A 44 -36.54 5.73 14.72
N ILE A 45 -37.30 4.70 15.08
CA ILE A 45 -36.88 3.28 14.92
C ILE A 45 -36.68 2.97 13.43
N ALA A 46 -37.61 3.39 12.56
CA ALA A 46 -37.47 3.18 11.11
C ALA A 46 -36.26 3.93 10.54
N GLY A 47 -36.01 5.15 10.98
CA GLY A 47 -34.83 5.93 10.60
C GLY A 47 -33.52 5.26 11.05
N LEU A 48 -33.47 4.77 12.28
CA LEU A 48 -32.33 4.03 12.80
C LEU A 48 -32.12 2.70 12.05
N ALA A 49 -33.20 2.00 11.70
CA ALA A 49 -33.13 0.77 10.93
C ALA A 49 -32.59 1.02 9.52
N LEU A 50 -33.07 2.07 8.84
CA LEU A 50 -32.58 2.48 7.51
C LEU A 50 -31.11 2.91 7.56
N TYR A 51 -30.74 3.72 8.54
CA TYR A 51 -29.35 4.11 8.76
C TYR A 51 -28.45 2.87 8.99
N SER A 52 -28.88 1.93 9.84
CA SER A 52 -28.14 0.70 10.11
C SER A 52 -27.99 -0.16 8.85
N MET A 53 -29.03 -0.23 8.02
CA MET A 53 -29.00 -0.96 6.75
C MET A 53 -27.98 -0.36 5.77
N ILE A 54 -28.01 0.96 5.58
CA ILE A 54 -27.06 1.67 4.74
C ILE A 54 -25.64 1.51 5.28
N PHE A 55 -25.47 1.63 6.60
CA PHE A 55 -24.18 1.44 7.27
C PHE A 55 -23.62 0.05 7.01
N ILE A 56 -24.41 -1.01 7.22
CA ILE A 56 -24.01 -2.39 6.94
C ILE A 56 -23.67 -2.58 5.46
N GLN A 57 -24.52 -2.12 4.54
CA GLN A 57 -24.27 -2.23 3.09
C GLN A 57 -22.96 -1.58 2.68
N ASN A 58 -22.63 -0.42 3.25
CA ASN A 58 -21.36 0.24 2.94
C ASN A 58 -20.14 -0.58 3.38
N HIS A 59 -20.20 -1.24 4.53
CA HIS A 59 -19.12 -2.11 5.01
C HIS A 59 -19.04 -3.45 4.28
N LEU A 60 -20.11 -3.89 3.61
CA LEU A 60 -20.12 -5.10 2.78
C LEU A 60 -19.59 -4.87 1.35
N LYS A 61 -19.38 -3.63 0.91
CA LYS A 61 -18.85 -3.31 -0.44
C LYS A 61 -17.43 -3.85 -0.69
N THR A 62 -16.65 -3.98 0.37
CA THR A 62 -15.27 -4.48 0.34
C THR A 62 -15.17 -5.93 0.84
N LEU A 63 -16.25 -6.70 0.67
CA LEU A 63 -16.26 -8.10 1.07
C LEU A 63 -15.23 -8.89 0.26
N PRO A 64 -14.33 -9.67 0.88
CA PRO A 64 -13.41 -10.51 0.14
C PRO A 64 -14.16 -11.61 -0.62
N GLU A 65 -13.65 -11.99 -1.77
CA GLU A 65 -14.15 -13.14 -2.51
C GLU A 65 -13.84 -14.42 -1.71
N VAL A 66 -14.89 -15.12 -1.30
CA VAL A 66 -14.77 -16.37 -0.52
C VAL A 66 -14.72 -17.55 -1.46
N SER A 67 -13.52 -18.05 -1.75
CA SER A 67 -13.36 -19.30 -2.49
C SER A 67 -13.23 -20.51 -1.54
N THR A 68 -13.79 -21.65 -1.95
CA THR A 68 -13.59 -22.93 -1.25
C THR A 68 -12.12 -23.37 -1.29
N GLN A 69 -11.37 -22.88 -2.25
CA GLN A 69 -9.94 -23.13 -2.43
C GLN A 69 -9.13 -22.57 -1.26
N GLN A 70 -9.42 -21.34 -0.80
CA GLN A 70 -8.75 -20.73 0.35
C GLN A 70 -8.95 -21.50 1.67
N LEU A 71 -10.02 -22.30 1.75
CA LEU A 71 -10.31 -23.12 2.95
C LEU A 71 -9.59 -24.46 2.99
N ASN A 72 -9.13 -24.95 1.84
CA ASN A 72 -8.57 -26.30 1.71
C ASN A 72 -7.05 -26.30 1.54
N THR A 73 -6.41 -25.14 1.62
CA THR A 73 -4.99 -25.00 1.31
C THR A 73 -4.15 -24.92 2.56
N TYR A 74 -3.29 -25.91 2.72
CA TYR A 74 -2.37 -26.05 3.84
C TYR A 74 -1.01 -26.51 3.32
N GLY A 75 0.07 -26.06 3.95
CA GLY A 75 1.45 -26.39 3.60
C GLY A 75 2.27 -25.13 3.25
N PRO A 76 3.56 -25.30 2.91
CA PRO A 76 4.41 -24.16 2.55
C PRO A 76 3.99 -23.56 1.22
N THR A 77 3.87 -22.24 1.17
CA THR A 77 3.82 -21.51 -0.08
C THR A 77 5.19 -21.62 -0.77
N LYS A 78 5.18 -21.88 -2.07
CA LYS A 78 6.37 -21.97 -2.92
C LYS A 78 6.29 -20.92 -4.00
N ILE A 79 7.38 -20.23 -4.24
CA ILE A 79 7.56 -19.40 -5.43
C ILE A 79 8.53 -20.14 -6.33
N VAL A 80 8.14 -20.32 -7.60
CA VAL A 80 8.96 -20.97 -8.60
C VAL A 80 9.29 -20.01 -9.74
N ASP A 81 10.44 -20.22 -10.35
CA ASP A 81 10.87 -19.49 -11.53
C ASP A 81 10.05 -19.88 -12.79
N SER A 82 10.37 -19.30 -13.93
CA SER A 82 9.70 -19.58 -15.21
C SER A 82 9.86 -21.04 -15.66
N ALA A 83 10.92 -21.74 -15.23
CA ALA A 83 11.19 -23.13 -15.51
C ALA A 83 10.56 -24.10 -14.50
N GLY A 84 10.02 -23.60 -13.38
CA GLY A 84 9.41 -24.40 -12.31
C GLY A 84 10.36 -24.75 -11.16
N ASN A 85 11.58 -24.21 -11.13
CA ASN A 85 12.50 -24.42 -10.01
C ASN A 85 12.09 -23.54 -8.81
N ILE A 86 12.16 -24.09 -7.61
CA ILE A 86 11.84 -23.36 -6.38
C ILE A 86 12.89 -22.27 -6.16
N ILE A 87 12.46 -21.02 -6.03
CA ILE A 87 13.30 -19.85 -5.66
C ILE A 87 13.00 -19.36 -4.24
N TYR A 88 11.85 -19.71 -3.70
CA TYR A 88 11.45 -19.43 -2.33
C TYR A 88 10.50 -20.51 -1.83
N GLN A 89 10.64 -20.87 -0.59
CA GLN A 89 9.66 -21.67 0.13
C GLN A 89 9.45 -21.01 1.49
N SER A 90 8.18 -20.81 1.88
CA SER A 90 7.90 -20.18 3.18
C SER A 90 8.56 -20.98 4.29
N PRO A 91 9.37 -20.31 5.15
CA PRO A 91 10.13 -21.00 6.15
C PRO A 91 9.19 -21.74 7.09
N SER A 92 9.41 -23.04 7.18
CA SER A 92 8.83 -23.93 8.20
C SER A 92 7.32 -23.95 8.35
N LYS A 93 6.50 -23.69 7.34
CA LYS A 93 5.11 -24.12 7.41
C LYS A 93 5.06 -25.63 7.30
N ARG A 94 5.20 -26.27 8.44
CA ARG A 94 4.94 -27.69 8.58
C ARG A 94 3.44 -27.86 8.75
N TYR A 95 2.87 -28.73 7.97
CA TYR A 95 1.45 -29.03 8.00
C TYR A 95 1.21 -30.53 7.85
N THR A 96 0.45 -31.04 8.79
CA THR A 96 -0.10 -32.41 8.74
C THR A 96 -1.60 -32.29 8.91
N GLU A 97 -2.33 -32.70 7.87
CA GLU A 97 -3.79 -32.67 7.92
C GLU A 97 -4.34 -33.64 8.95
N ILE A 98 -5.34 -33.21 9.71
CA ILE A 98 -6.12 -34.05 10.61
C ILE A 98 -7.57 -34.10 10.12
N LYS A 99 -8.15 -35.30 10.03
CA LYS A 99 -9.56 -35.51 9.73
C LYS A 99 -10.39 -35.40 11.01
N TYR A 100 -11.70 -35.15 10.87
CA TYR A 100 -12.61 -34.97 12.02
C TYR A 100 -12.53 -36.09 13.06
N ASP A 101 -12.51 -37.34 12.61
CA ASP A 101 -12.48 -38.54 13.44
C ASP A 101 -11.11 -38.84 14.09
N GLN A 102 -10.08 -38.15 13.57
CA GLN A 102 -8.73 -38.20 14.14
C GLN A 102 -8.50 -37.15 15.24
N ILE A 103 -9.38 -36.13 15.34
CA ILE A 103 -9.24 -35.08 16.39
C ILE A 103 -9.50 -35.77 17.74
N PRO A 104 -8.55 -35.71 18.70
CA PRO A 104 -8.77 -36.29 20.03
C PRO A 104 -10.04 -35.73 20.69
N GLU A 105 -10.86 -36.60 21.27
CA GLU A 105 -12.19 -36.24 21.80
C GLU A 105 -12.09 -35.14 22.87
N LEU A 106 -11.12 -35.29 23.80
CA LEU A 106 -10.92 -34.31 24.87
C LEU A 106 -10.50 -32.95 24.30
N TYR A 107 -9.63 -32.92 23.25
CA TYR A 107 -9.27 -31.69 22.60
C TYR A 107 -10.48 -31.01 21.93
N LYS A 108 -11.26 -31.76 21.20
CA LYS A 108 -12.45 -31.29 20.47
C LYS A 108 -13.48 -30.67 21.41
N ASP A 109 -13.87 -31.41 22.46
CA ASP A 109 -14.86 -30.95 23.41
C ASP A 109 -14.33 -29.81 24.28
N GLY A 110 -13.05 -29.87 24.66
CA GLY A 110 -12.39 -28.83 25.42
C GLY A 110 -12.22 -27.52 24.63
N LEU A 111 -11.93 -27.60 23.33
CA LEU A 111 -11.88 -26.45 22.45
C LEU A 111 -13.28 -25.76 22.37
N ILE A 112 -14.33 -26.55 22.17
CA ILE A 112 -15.69 -26.03 22.13
C ILE A 112 -16.09 -25.40 23.47
N ALA A 113 -15.75 -26.06 24.58
CA ALA A 113 -16.01 -25.56 25.93
C ALA A 113 -15.30 -24.25 26.22
N THR A 114 -14.09 -24.06 25.65
CA THR A 114 -13.26 -22.89 25.88
C THR A 114 -13.64 -21.74 24.96
N GLU A 115 -13.82 -22.00 23.65
CA GLU A 115 -13.95 -20.97 22.61
C GLU A 115 -15.41 -20.68 22.24
N ASP A 116 -16.28 -21.69 22.14
CA ASP A 116 -17.65 -21.51 21.66
C ASP A 116 -18.61 -22.58 22.21
N LYS A 117 -19.07 -22.45 23.46
CA LYS A 117 -20.02 -23.39 24.09
C LYS A 117 -21.33 -23.60 23.30
N THR A 118 -21.61 -22.70 22.35
CA THR A 118 -22.82 -22.77 21.53
C THR A 118 -22.58 -23.38 20.15
N PHE A 119 -21.37 -23.80 19.84
CA PHE A 119 -20.93 -24.21 18.51
C PHE A 119 -21.90 -25.11 17.76
N TRP A 120 -22.33 -26.19 18.37
CA TRP A 120 -23.26 -27.15 17.75
C TRP A 120 -24.66 -26.60 17.49
N LYS A 121 -25.07 -25.52 18.21
CA LYS A 121 -26.44 -24.96 18.19
C LYS A 121 -26.51 -23.63 17.45
N ASN A 122 -25.42 -22.86 17.37
CA ASN A 122 -25.45 -21.54 16.74
C ASN A 122 -25.48 -21.64 15.20
N LYS A 123 -25.96 -20.57 14.55
CA LYS A 123 -26.02 -20.44 13.09
C LYS A 123 -24.79 -19.65 12.56
N GLY A 124 -23.58 -20.07 12.98
CA GLY A 124 -22.33 -19.42 12.60
C GLY A 124 -22.00 -18.15 13.41
N ASN A 125 -23.00 -17.51 13.99
CA ASN A 125 -22.85 -16.36 14.87
C ASN A 125 -23.69 -16.55 16.15
N SER A 126 -23.38 -15.76 17.18
CA SER A 126 -24.13 -15.75 18.45
C SER A 126 -24.47 -14.31 18.82
N LEU A 127 -25.68 -13.88 18.50
CA LEU A 127 -26.18 -12.54 18.85
C LEU A 127 -26.06 -12.28 20.36
N LYS A 128 -26.30 -13.29 21.18
CA LYS A 128 -26.16 -13.19 22.64
C LYS A 128 -24.73 -12.89 23.05
N SER A 129 -23.77 -13.62 22.49
CA SER A 129 -22.34 -13.38 22.76
C SER A 129 -21.86 -12.00 22.26
N GLN A 130 -22.39 -11.53 21.13
CA GLN A 130 -22.09 -10.20 20.59
C GLN A 130 -22.64 -9.08 21.48
N VAL A 131 -23.86 -9.22 21.97
CA VAL A 131 -24.45 -8.25 22.93
C VAL A 131 -23.65 -8.21 24.22
N ILE A 132 -23.26 -9.37 24.76
CA ILE A 132 -22.41 -9.48 25.96
C ILE A 132 -21.05 -8.85 25.74
N MET A 133 -20.44 -9.05 24.56
CA MET A 133 -19.15 -8.44 24.20
C MET A 133 -19.26 -6.91 24.13
N ILE A 134 -20.30 -6.39 23.46
CA ILE A 134 -20.52 -4.93 23.36
C ILE A 134 -20.75 -4.33 24.75
N ALA A 135 -21.61 -4.95 25.56
CA ALA A 135 -21.86 -4.51 26.93
C ALA A 135 -20.59 -4.60 27.80
N GLY A 136 -19.81 -5.68 27.66
CA GLY A 136 -18.53 -5.85 28.34
C GLY A 136 -17.48 -4.83 27.92
N THR A 137 -17.44 -4.46 26.64
CA THR A 137 -16.54 -3.41 26.11
C THR A 137 -16.93 -2.03 26.65
N ILE A 138 -18.22 -1.74 26.74
CA ILE A 138 -18.70 -0.49 27.37
C ILE A 138 -18.36 -0.48 28.86
N TYR A 139 -18.58 -1.59 29.55
CA TYR A 139 -18.24 -1.73 30.97
C TYR A 139 -16.74 -1.63 31.27
N SER A 140 -15.89 -2.15 30.38
CA SER A 140 -14.42 -2.06 30.52
C SER A 140 -13.91 -0.63 30.40
N LYS A 141 -14.62 0.25 29.70
CA LYS A 141 -14.28 1.71 29.69
C LYS A 141 -14.58 2.38 31.03
N ILE A 142 -15.52 1.84 31.80
CA ILE A 142 -15.89 2.34 33.11
C ILE A 142 -15.02 1.66 34.19
N ASN A 143 -14.81 0.36 34.07
CA ASN A 143 -13.97 -0.44 34.98
C ASN A 143 -12.77 -1.01 34.23
N LYS A 144 -11.63 -0.32 34.32
CA LYS A 144 -10.39 -0.66 33.61
C LYS A 144 -9.80 -2.03 34.00
N SER A 145 -10.21 -2.60 35.15
CA SER A 145 -9.80 -3.94 35.58
C SER A 145 -10.60 -5.07 34.94
N TYR A 146 -11.72 -4.75 34.28
CA TYR A 146 -12.57 -5.74 33.63
C TYR A 146 -12.10 -5.99 32.20
N GLN A 147 -11.75 -7.23 31.91
CA GLN A 147 -11.47 -7.67 30.54
C GLN A 147 -12.71 -8.31 29.94
N PRO A 148 -13.28 -7.75 28.83
CA PRO A 148 -14.46 -8.35 28.20
C PRO A 148 -14.11 -9.73 27.63
N ARG A 149 -14.98 -10.71 27.91
CA ARG A 149 -14.85 -12.05 27.33
C ARG A 149 -15.05 -11.97 25.81
N GLY A 150 -14.25 -12.72 25.05
CA GLY A 150 -14.40 -12.85 23.61
C GLY A 150 -15.78 -13.40 23.24
N GLY A 151 -16.45 -12.79 22.27
CA GLY A 151 -17.79 -13.17 21.83
C GLY A 151 -17.83 -13.77 20.42
N SER A 152 -16.69 -14.10 19.82
CA SER A 152 -16.61 -14.67 18.47
C SER A 152 -16.82 -16.18 18.52
N THR A 153 -17.63 -16.71 17.59
CA THR A 153 -17.78 -18.15 17.39
C THR A 153 -16.58 -18.75 16.70
N ILE A 154 -16.39 -20.09 16.77
CA ILE A 154 -15.37 -20.82 16.02
C ILE A 154 -15.50 -20.53 14.52
N THR A 155 -16.73 -20.45 13.98
CA THR A 155 -16.97 -20.09 12.57
C THR A 155 -16.44 -18.70 12.23
N GLN A 156 -16.68 -17.71 13.08
CA GLN A 156 -16.17 -16.34 12.90
C GLN A 156 -14.63 -16.28 13.02
N GLN A 157 -14.04 -17.07 13.92
CA GLN A 157 -12.59 -17.15 14.06
C GLN A 157 -11.95 -17.78 12.83
N LEU A 158 -12.53 -18.86 12.27
CA LEU A 158 -12.07 -19.46 11.01
C LEU A 158 -12.10 -18.44 9.87
N ILE A 159 -13.20 -17.69 9.73
CA ILE A 159 -13.34 -16.65 8.72
C ILE A 159 -12.31 -15.55 8.92
N LYS A 160 -12.15 -15.06 10.15
CA LYS A 160 -11.17 -14.04 10.49
C LYS A 160 -9.76 -14.48 10.08
N ASN A 161 -9.38 -15.69 10.40
CA ASN A 161 -8.03 -16.20 10.12
C ASN A 161 -7.81 -16.41 8.62
N LYS A 162 -8.82 -16.94 7.90
CA LYS A 162 -8.66 -17.32 6.47
C LYS A 162 -8.89 -16.18 5.47
N PHE A 163 -9.71 -15.18 5.81
CA PHE A 163 -10.11 -14.15 4.86
C PHE A 163 -9.73 -12.73 5.29
N PHE A 164 -9.26 -12.56 6.53
CA PHE A 164 -8.95 -11.25 7.09
C PHE A 164 -7.57 -11.17 7.76
N ASN A 165 -6.64 -12.02 7.35
CA ASN A 165 -5.25 -12.03 7.85
C ASN A 165 -5.17 -11.91 9.39
N GLY A 166 -5.87 -12.78 10.11
CA GLY A 166 -5.92 -12.69 11.57
C GLY A 166 -6.57 -11.41 12.11
N GLY A 167 -7.02 -10.50 11.23
CA GLY A 167 -7.61 -9.21 11.55
C GLY A 167 -6.70 -8.00 11.37
N GLN A 168 -5.57 -8.16 10.69
CA GLN A 168 -4.65 -7.07 10.36
C GLN A 168 -5.13 -6.28 9.13
N GLY A 169 -4.84 -4.98 9.10
CA GLY A 169 -5.03 -4.13 7.91
C GLY A 169 -6.47 -3.70 7.61
N ILE A 170 -7.49 -4.16 8.37
CA ILE A 170 -8.89 -3.80 8.17
C ILE A 170 -9.47 -3.19 9.44
N ASP A 171 -10.26 -2.13 9.29
CA ASP A 171 -11.00 -1.54 10.41
C ASP A 171 -11.85 -2.60 11.12
N THR A 172 -11.74 -2.63 12.46
CA THR A 172 -12.37 -3.64 13.30
C THR A 172 -13.89 -3.73 13.12
N VAL A 173 -14.58 -2.61 12.87
CA VAL A 173 -16.04 -2.58 12.67
C VAL A 173 -16.40 -3.21 11.33
N THR A 174 -15.72 -2.80 10.26
CA THR A 174 -15.89 -3.37 8.91
C THR A 174 -15.66 -4.87 8.93
N ARG A 175 -14.53 -5.30 9.44
CA ARG A 175 -14.18 -6.72 9.56
C ARG A 175 -15.25 -7.51 10.33
N LYS A 176 -15.73 -6.98 11.46
CA LYS A 176 -16.71 -7.68 12.29
C LYS A 176 -18.06 -7.83 11.61
N ILE A 177 -18.51 -6.84 10.86
CA ILE A 177 -19.72 -6.92 10.04
C ILE A 177 -19.57 -7.99 8.96
N GLN A 178 -18.41 -8.03 8.29
CA GLN A 178 -18.12 -9.01 7.25
C GLN A 178 -17.98 -10.42 7.81
N GLU A 179 -17.31 -10.62 8.96
CA GLU A 179 -17.23 -11.90 9.66
C GLU A 179 -18.64 -12.45 9.98
N ILE A 180 -19.54 -11.62 10.50
CA ILE A 180 -20.92 -12.01 10.84
C ILE A 180 -21.69 -12.44 9.59
N TYR A 181 -21.58 -11.65 8.52
CA TYR A 181 -22.24 -11.93 7.24
C TYR A 181 -21.75 -13.25 6.64
N LEU A 182 -20.42 -13.41 6.53
CA LEU A 182 -19.81 -14.62 5.99
C LEU A 182 -20.09 -15.85 6.83
N SER A 183 -20.13 -15.72 8.16
CA SER A 183 -20.41 -16.87 9.04
C SER A 183 -21.80 -17.50 8.82
N GLY A 184 -22.78 -16.69 8.41
CA GLY A 184 -24.09 -17.20 7.98
C GLY A 184 -23.97 -18.03 6.70
N GLN A 185 -23.26 -17.53 5.69
CA GLN A 185 -23.06 -18.24 4.42
C GLN A 185 -22.25 -19.54 4.59
N PHE A 186 -21.32 -19.57 5.54
CA PHE A 186 -20.49 -20.74 5.82
C PHE A 186 -21.30 -21.91 6.37
N ILE A 187 -22.26 -21.65 7.28
CA ILE A 187 -23.14 -22.66 7.84
C ILE A 187 -24.04 -23.28 6.78
N ASP A 188 -24.42 -22.50 5.76
CA ASP A 188 -25.25 -23.02 4.67
C ASP A 188 -24.44 -23.93 3.70
N LYS A 189 -23.13 -23.74 3.63
CA LYS A 189 -22.25 -24.47 2.71
C LYS A 189 -21.49 -25.64 3.35
N PHE A 190 -21.17 -25.57 4.63
CA PHE A 190 -20.31 -26.52 5.34
C PHE A 190 -20.98 -27.06 6.58
N SER A 191 -20.86 -28.36 6.84
CA SER A 191 -21.31 -28.95 8.08
C SER A 191 -20.50 -28.43 9.27
N LYS A 192 -21.06 -28.50 10.47
CA LYS A 192 -20.34 -28.13 11.70
C LYS A 192 -19.06 -28.95 11.89
N LYS A 193 -19.05 -30.22 11.47
CA LYS A 193 -17.87 -31.07 11.50
C LYS A 193 -16.80 -30.57 10.56
N ASP A 194 -17.17 -30.16 9.34
CA ASP A 194 -16.24 -29.58 8.38
C ASP A 194 -15.65 -28.28 8.88
N ILE A 195 -16.49 -27.39 9.45
CA ILE A 195 -16.05 -26.12 10.00
C ILE A 195 -15.04 -26.34 11.13
N LEU A 196 -15.31 -27.28 12.05
CA LEU A 196 -14.39 -27.58 13.15
C LEU A 196 -13.07 -28.17 12.64
N THR A 197 -13.15 -29.10 11.67
CA THR A 197 -11.96 -29.69 11.05
C THR A 197 -11.11 -28.64 10.35
N LYS A 198 -11.74 -27.76 9.57
CA LYS A 198 -11.05 -26.64 8.91
C LYS A 198 -10.46 -25.68 9.92
N TYR A 199 -11.15 -25.40 11.01
CA TYR A 199 -10.66 -24.53 12.07
C TYR A 199 -9.39 -25.08 12.71
N VAL A 200 -9.39 -26.32 13.20
CA VAL A 200 -8.21 -26.93 13.86
C VAL A 200 -7.04 -27.13 12.91
N ASN A 201 -7.29 -27.32 11.63
CA ASN A 201 -6.29 -27.38 10.60
C ASN A 201 -5.73 -26.00 10.21
N SER A 202 -6.48 -24.93 10.46
CA SER A 202 -6.10 -23.56 10.09
C SER A 202 -5.42 -22.77 11.20
N LEU A 203 -5.32 -23.33 12.40
CA LEU A 203 -4.69 -22.65 13.52
C LEU A 203 -3.19 -22.51 13.25
N GLU A 204 -2.71 -21.28 13.28
CA GLU A 204 -1.30 -20.95 13.19
C GLU A 204 -0.71 -20.89 14.59
N TYR A 205 0.39 -21.58 14.75
CA TYR A 205 1.12 -21.64 15.98
C TYR A 205 2.53 -21.07 15.77
N SER A 206 3.21 -20.79 16.87
CA SER A 206 4.65 -20.50 16.83
C SER A 206 5.42 -21.64 16.19
N GLU A 207 6.68 -21.41 15.84
CA GLU A 207 7.58 -22.42 15.27
C GLU A 207 7.17 -22.88 13.84
N GLY A 208 6.41 -22.06 13.12
CA GLY A 208 5.97 -22.38 11.77
C GLY A 208 5.05 -23.61 11.67
N ALA A 209 4.41 -23.99 12.76
CA ALA A 209 3.48 -25.11 12.79
C ALA A 209 2.07 -24.62 12.46
N THR A 210 1.46 -25.16 11.41
CA THR A 210 0.06 -24.93 11.06
C THR A 210 -0.74 -26.20 11.33
N GLY A 211 -1.87 -26.05 12.03
CA GLY A 211 -2.78 -27.15 12.33
C GLY A 211 -2.39 -27.98 13.56
N LEU A 212 -3.43 -28.58 14.15
CA LEU A 212 -3.33 -29.31 15.39
C LEU A 212 -2.31 -30.47 15.36
N ALA A 213 -2.37 -31.32 14.33
CA ALA A 213 -1.45 -32.46 14.23
C ALA A 213 0.01 -32.02 14.16
N THR A 214 0.27 -30.91 13.46
CA THR A 214 1.63 -30.38 13.31
C THR A 214 2.16 -29.85 14.63
N ILE A 215 1.36 -29.10 15.39
CA ILE A 215 1.82 -28.55 16.66
C ILE A 215 1.99 -29.61 17.74
N MET A 216 1.13 -30.65 17.76
CA MET A 216 1.31 -31.83 18.59
C MET A 216 2.67 -32.50 18.35
N GLN A 217 3.02 -32.69 17.07
CA GLN A 217 4.31 -33.25 16.68
C GLN A 217 5.48 -32.31 17.02
N THR A 218 5.30 -31.00 16.83
CA THR A 218 6.34 -29.99 17.04
C THR A 218 6.76 -29.85 18.49
N TYR A 219 5.79 -29.72 19.39
CA TYR A 219 6.11 -29.55 20.80
C TYR A 219 6.37 -30.86 21.53
N PHE A 220 5.60 -31.91 21.22
CA PHE A 220 5.57 -33.12 22.05
C PHE A 220 5.96 -34.41 21.31
N GLY A 221 6.27 -34.34 20.00
CA GLY A 221 6.65 -35.49 19.20
C GLY A 221 5.53 -36.53 19.06
N LYS A 222 4.26 -36.15 19.34
CA LYS A 222 3.12 -37.07 19.39
C LYS A 222 2.20 -36.90 18.20
N THR A 223 1.63 -38.04 17.76
CA THR A 223 0.53 -38.04 16.77
C THR A 223 -0.83 -37.86 17.47
N PRO A 224 -1.89 -37.41 16.75
CA PRO A 224 -3.24 -37.31 17.33
C PRO A 224 -3.76 -38.61 17.97
N GLU A 225 -3.37 -39.77 17.42
CA GLU A 225 -3.79 -41.08 17.94
C GLU A 225 -3.26 -41.35 19.36
N GLN A 226 -2.02 -40.91 19.66
CA GLN A 226 -1.41 -41.06 20.98
C GLN A 226 -2.11 -40.24 22.07
N TYR A 227 -2.86 -39.20 21.70
CA TYR A 227 -3.67 -38.41 22.63
C TYR A 227 -5.04 -39.03 23.01
N LYS A 228 -5.39 -40.15 22.42
CA LYS A 228 -6.61 -40.88 22.83
C LYS A 228 -6.45 -41.50 24.22
N GLU A 229 -5.25 -41.81 24.63
CA GLU A 229 -4.93 -42.26 25.96
C GLU A 229 -5.04 -41.11 26.96
N ARG A 230 -5.77 -41.34 28.08
CA ARG A 230 -6.05 -40.33 29.10
C ARG A 230 -4.97 -40.32 30.19
N THR A 231 -3.74 -40.09 29.85
CA THR A 231 -2.63 -39.87 30.82
C THR A 231 -2.63 -38.43 31.31
N ALA A 232 -2.05 -38.15 32.48
CA ALA A 232 -1.87 -36.80 33.00
C ALA A 232 -1.12 -35.91 32.02
N ALA A 233 -0.08 -36.42 31.34
CA ALA A 233 0.65 -35.73 30.31
C ALA A 233 -0.24 -35.35 29.12
N ASN A 234 -0.99 -36.33 28.57
CA ASN A 234 -1.83 -36.08 27.39
C ASN A 234 -2.98 -35.09 27.70
N ILE A 235 -3.53 -35.13 28.89
CA ILE A 235 -4.57 -34.17 29.33
C ILE A 235 -3.98 -32.77 29.47
N ALA A 236 -2.82 -32.64 30.09
CA ALA A 236 -2.09 -31.37 30.28
C ALA A 236 -1.71 -30.74 28.95
N GLU A 237 -1.12 -31.53 28.05
CA GLU A 237 -0.69 -31.09 26.72
C GLU A 237 -1.88 -30.67 25.85
N GLN A 238 -2.99 -31.43 25.86
CA GLN A 238 -4.21 -31.02 25.15
C GLN A 238 -4.81 -29.73 25.71
N ALA A 239 -4.85 -29.56 27.03
CA ALA A 239 -5.31 -28.33 27.66
C ALA A 239 -4.44 -27.12 27.28
N TYR A 240 -3.11 -27.32 27.21
CA TYR A 240 -2.19 -26.30 26.72
C TYR A 240 -2.46 -25.95 25.25
N LEU A 241 -2.56 -26.97 24.37
CA LEU A 241 -2.77 -26.75 22.94
C LEU A 241 -4.12 -26.07 22.64
N ILE A 242 -5.17 -26.34 23.41
CA ILE A 242 -6.45 -25.60 23.35
C ILE A 242 -6.21 -24.12 23.69
N GLY A 243 -5.45 -23.88 24.76
CA GLY A 243 -5.16 -22.53 25.24
C GLY A 243 -4.21 -21.72 24.38
N LEU A 244 -3.33 -22.40 23.64
CA LEU A 244 -2.28 -21.81 22.81
C LEU A 244 -2.85 -20.97 21.66
N GLY A 245 -3.95 -21.41 21.04
CA GLY A 245 -4.57 -20.72 19.91
C GLY A 245 -5.01 -19.27 20.19
N GLN A 246 -5.15 -18.87 21.46
CA GLN A 246 -5.52 -17.50 21.84
C GLN A 246 -4.38 -16.49 21.62
N ALA A 247 -3.15 -16.87 21.95
CA ALA A 247 -1.98 -16.02 21.85
C ALA A 247 -0.71 -16.89 21.62
N PRO A 248 -0.50 -17.41 20.40
CA PRO A 248 0.56 -18.39 20.11
C PRO A 248 1.95 -17.92 20.52
N SER A 249 2.31 -16.67 20.25
CA SER A 249 3.60 -16.11 20.63
C SER A 249 3.73 -15.90 22.15
N GLY A 250 2.65 -15.43 22.79
CA GLY A 250 2.66 -15.17 24.26
C GLY A 250 2.67 -16.42 25.11
N TYR A 251 2.26 -17.57 24.56
CA TYR A 251 2.26 -18.88 25.22
C TYR A 251 3.20 -19.88 24.58
N ASN A 252 4.18 -19.41 23.77
CA ASN A 252 5.18 -20.26 23.15
C ASN A 252 5.98 -21.00 24.23
N LEU A 253 5.95 -22.32 24.21
CA LEU A 253 6.53 -23.15 25.27
C LEU A 253 8.07 -23.05 25.36
N TYR A 254 8.75 -22.75 24.23
CA TYR A 254 10.21 -22.54 24.22
C TYR A 254 10.62 -21.20 24.85
N GLU A 255 9.77 -20.18 24.75
CA GLU A 255 10.11 -18.80 25.13
C GLU A 255 9.44 -18.40 26.46
N HIS A 256 8.18 -18.89 26.68
CA HIS A 256 7.33 -18.50 27.79
C HIS A 256 6.75 -19.71 28.54
N PRO A 257 7.59 -20.63 29.09
CA PRO A 257 7.12 -21.87 29.71
C PRO A 257 6.26 -21.64 30.94
N LYS A 258 6.44 -20.56 31.68
CA LYS A 258 5.62 -20.22 32.87
C LYS A 258 4.21 -19.80 32.45
N GLU A 259 4.10 -18.92 31.46
CA GLU A 259 2.85 -18.44 30.88
C GLU A 259 2.09 -19.59 30.23
N ALA A 260 2.77 -20.49 29.51
CA ALA A 260 2.24 -21.72 28.94
C ALA A 260 1.62 -22.63 29.99
N ASN A 261 2.34 -22.93 31.10
CA ASN A 261 1.82 -23.73 32.21
C ASN A 261 0.65 -23.03 32.92
N THR A 262 0.68 -21.71 33.05
CA THR A 262 -0.44 -20.92 33.62
C THR A 262 -1.67 -21.02 32.72
N ARG A 263 -1.50 -20.90 31.42
CA ARG A 263 -2.59 -21.02 30.44
C ARG A 263 -3.17 -22.44 30.41
N LYS A 264 -2.32 -23.49 30.44
CA LYS A 264 -2.73 -24.87 30.63
C LYS A 264 -3.66 -25.03 31.83
N ASN A 265 -3.25 -24.50 33.00
CA ASN A 265 -4.04 -24.60 34.22
C ASN A 265 -5.39 -23.89 34.12
N THR A 266 -5.46 -22.77 33.40
CA THR A 266 -6.72 -22.06 33.13
C THR A 266 -7.68 -22.93 32.32
N VAL A 267 -7.16 -23.57 31.25
CA VAL A 267 -8.01 -24.47 30.43
C VAL A 267 -8.42 -25.72 31.20
N LEU A 268 -7.50 -26.32 31.96
CA LEU A 268 -7.87 -27.47 32.84
C LEU A 268 -9.04 -27.14 33.78
N GLY A 269 -9.08 -25.90 34.31
CA GLY A 269 -10.21 -25.41 35.10
C GLY A 269 -11.56 -25.42 34.32
N VAL A 270 -11.52 -25.02 33.05
CA VAL A 270 -12.70 -25.07 32.16
C VAL A 270 -13.11 -26.53 31.88
N LEU A 271 -12.13 -27.42 31.63
CA LEU A 271 -12.41 -28.82 31.36
C LEU A 271 -13.06 -29.51 32.60
N LEU A 272 -12.61 -29.15 33.80
CA LEU A 272 -13.19 -29.63 35.04
C LEU A 272 -14.64 -29.09 35.27
N GLU A 273 -14.83 -27.77 35.08
CA GLU A 273 -16.12 -27.10 35.21
C GLU A 273 -17.18 -27.73 34.27
N ASP A 274 -16.79 -28.04 33.05
CA ASP A 274 -17.66 -28.67 32.04
C ASP A 274 -17.70 -30.22 32.14
N LYS A 275 -17.07 -30.79 33.19
CA LYS A 275 -17.05 -32.24 33.51
C LYS A 275 -16.44 -33.11 32.40
N LEU A 276 -15.51 -32.54 31.62
CA LEU A 276 -14.75 -33.25 30.59
C LEU A 276 -13.59 -34.04 31.17
N ILE A 277 -13.12 -33.65 32.37
CA ILE A 277 -12.16 -34.39 33.19
C ILE A 277 -12.65 -34.51 34.63
N SER A 278 -12.19 -35.52 35.31
CA SER A 278 -12.44 -35.73 36.74
C SER A 278 -11.53 -34.86 37.62
N GLN A 279 -11.88 -34.67 38.90
CA GLN A 279 -11.02 -33.95 39.86
C GLN A 279 -9.64 -34.58 39.97
N LYS A 280 -9.52 -35.90 39.92
CA LYS A 280 -8.24 -36.62 39.96
C LYS A 280 -7.39 -36.28 38.72
N GLU A 281 -7.97 -36.39 37.53
CA GLU A 281 -7.28 -36.06 36.28
C GLU A 281 -6.85 -34.59 36.26
N TYR A 282 -7.66 -33.67 36.79
CA TYR A 282 -7.31 -32.25 36.91
C TYR A 282 -6.08 -32.05 37.79
N GLU A 283 -6.01 -32.64 38.97
CA GLU A 283 -4.87 -32.46 39.88
C GLU A 283 -3.57 -33.06 39.28
N GLU A 284 -3.69 -34.26 38.69
CA GLU A 284 -2.55 -34.92 38.01
C GLU A 284 -2.03 -34.11 36.82
N ALA A 285 -2.94 -33.64 35.93
CA ALA A 285 -2.57 -32.86 34.77
C ALA A 285 -2.06 -31.45 35.15
N LYS A 286 -2.58 -30.86 36.22
CA LYS A 286 -2.11 -29.56 36.71
C LYS A 286 -0.68 -29.64 37.25
N ALA A 287 -0.35 -30.75 37.89
CA ALA A 287 1.02 -30.98 38.40
C ALA A 287 2.04 -31.29 37.28
N TYR A 288 1.59 -31.69 36.09
CA TYR A 288 2.48 -31.98 34.98
C TYR A 288 3.11 -30.70 34.41
N ASP A 289 4.44 -30.64 34.35
CA ASP A 289 5.19 -29.56 33.69
C ASP A 289 5.35 -29.88 32.21
N LEU A 290 4.85 -29.00 31.35
CA LEU A 290 4.87 -29.13 29.89
C LEU A 290 6.29 -29.25 29.33
N THR A 291 7.29 -28.68 29.98
CA THR A 291 8.71 -28.77 29.54
C THR A 291 9.27 -30.18 29.56
N THR A 292 8.64 -31.08 30.33
CA THR A 292 9.07 -32.49 30.45
C THR A 292 8.91 -33.23 29.12
N GLY A 293 7.89 -32.90 28.33
CA GLY A 293 7.61 -33.54 27.03
C GLY A 293 8.13 -32.78 25.82
N LEU A 294 8.74 -31.60 26.06
CA LEU A 294 9.12 -30.66 24.99
C LEU A 294 10.26 -31.23 24.11
N GLN A 295 10.03 -31.25 22.80
CA GLN A 295 11.02 -31.65 21.79
C GLN A 295 12.04 -30.53 21.54
N GLU A 296 13.15 -30.87 20.86
CA GLU A 296 14.10 -29.86 20.38
C GLU A 296 13.41 -28.90 19.38
N ARG A 297 13.81 -27.63 19.44
CA ARG A 297 13.25 -26.59 18.56
C ARG A 297 13.63 -26.86 17.12
N TYR A 298 12.63 -26.86 16.23
CA TYR A 298 12.85 -27.01 14.79
C TYR A 298 13.67 -25.84 14.24
N ARG A 299 14.58 -26.11 13.31
CA ARG A 299 15.34 -25.12 12.56
C ARG A 299 15.25 -25.38 11.07
N GLU A 300 15.03 -24.31 10.29
CA GLU A 300 15.13 -24.37 8.82
C GLU A 300 16.54 -24.80 8.39
N SER A 301 16.61 -25.57 7.30
CA SER A 301 17.91 -25.94 6.76
C SER A 301 18.67 -24.71 6.24
N GLU A 302 19.98 -24.66 6.47
CA GLU A 302 20.82 -23.55 6.01
C GLU A 302 20.72 -23.36 4.48
N ALA A 303 20.65 -24.46 3.72
CA ALA A 303 20.49 -24.40 2.27
C ALA A 303 19.20 -23.69 1.84
N GLN A 304 18.07 -24.00 2.50
CA GLN A 304 16.78 -23.34 2.23
C GLN A 304 16.83 -21.86 2.61
N ARG A 305 17.41 -21.54 3.76
CA ARG A 305 17.59 -20.17 4.23
C ARG A 305 18.41 -19.34 3.23
N GLN A 306 19.53 -19.86 2.77
CA GLN A 306 20.39 -19.19 1.79
C GLN A 306 19.67 -18.98 0.45
N GLN A 307 18.89 -19.94 0.01
CA GLN A 307 18.10 -19.80 -1.21
C GLN A 307 17.03 -18.72 -1.07
N ASN A 308 16.29 -18.72 0.03
CA ASN A 308 15.30 -17.68 0.33
C ASN A 308 15.93 -16.28 0.37
N LEU A 309 17.11 -16.14 0.97
CA LEU A 309 17.85 -14.88 1.03
C LEU A 309 18.33 -14.39 -0.33
N LYS A 310 18.79 -15.31 -1.19
CA LYS A 310 19.29 -14.98 -2.53
C LYS A 310 18.24 -14.24 -3.37
N TYR A 311 16.99 -14.70 -3.35
CA TYR A 311 15.89 -14.14 -4.15
C TYR A 311 14.96 -13.23 -3.35
N LYS A 312 15.28 -12.92 -2.08
CA LYS A 312 14.40 -12.21 -1.14
C LYS A 312 13.80 -10.95 -1.73
N VAL A 313 14.61 -10.09 -2.34
CA VAL A 313 14.21 -8.81 -2.92
C VAL A 313 13.08 -8.97 -3.95
N TYR A 314 13.13 -10.01 -4.75
CA TYR A 314 12.11 -10.32 -5.76
C TYR A 314 10.90 -11.03 -5.14
N THR A 315 11.14 -12.01 -4.28
CA THR A 315 10.08 -12.82 -3.68
C THR A 315 9.23 -12.06 -2.69
N ASP A 316 9.78 -11.06 -1.98
CA ASP A 316 9.00 -10.16 -1.14
C ASP A 316 7.95 -9.37 -1.96
N GLU A 317 8.29 -8.91 -3.16
CA GLU A 317 7.33 -8.22 -4.04
C GLU A 317 6.30 -9.19 -4.63
N VAL A 318 6.69 -10.43 -4.93
CA VAL A 318 5.75 -11.49 -5.32
C VAL A 318 4.73 -11.74 -4.21
N LEU A 319 5.17 -11.91 -2.96
CA LEU A 319 4.29 -12.12 -1.82
C LEU A 319 3.36 -10.92 -1.59
N LYS A 320 3.87 -9.71 -1.73
CA LYS A 320 3.07 -8.49 -1.66
C LYS A 320 2.01 -8.40 -2.78
N GLU A 321 2.36 -8.83 -4.00
CA GLU A 321 1.39 -8.91 -5.10
C GLU A 321 0.30 -9.95 -4.79
N VAL A 322 0.66 -11.11 -4.25
CA VAL A 322 -0.28 -12.16 -3.78
C VAL A 322 -1.24 -11.63 -2.72
N GLN A 323 -0.74 -10.88 -1.73
CA GLN A 323 -1.56 -10.25 -0.70
C GLN A 323 -2.53 -9.22 -1.30
N ASN A 324 -2.10 -8.42 -2.27
CA ASN A 324 -2.96 -7.47 -2.99
C ASN A 324 -4.05 -8.15 -3.83
N LEU A 325 -3.83 -9.41 -4.24
CA LEU A 325 -4.82 -10.24 -4.91
C LEU A 325 -5.82 -10.89 -3.93
N GLY A 326 -5.68 -10.62 -2.63
CA GLY A 326 -6.56 -11.11 -1.57
C GLY A 326 -6.17 -12.49 -1.03
N TYR A 327 -4.97 -13.00 -1.36
CA TYR A 327 -4.45 -14.23 -0.79
C TYR A 327 -3.40 -13.90 0.28
N ASN A 328 -3.55 -14.49 1.44
CA ASN A 328 -2.48 -14.48 2.43
C ASN A 328 -1.62 -15.73 2.22
N ASP A 329 -0.38 -15.54 1.82
CA ASP A 329 0.59 -16.62 1.60
C ASP A 329 0.91 -17.41 2.88
N GLU A 330 0.61 -16.81 4.04
CA GLU A 330 0.70 -17.49 5.33
C GLU A 330 -0.49 -18.42 5.59
N ASP A 331 -1.66 -18.14 5.03
CA ASP A 331 -2.90 -18.90 5.25
C ASP A 331 -3.14 -19.96 4.19
N VAL A 332 -2.55 -19.79 3.00
CA VAL A 332 -2.86 -20.58 1.82
C VAL A 332 -1.57 -21.16 1.27
N SER A 333 -1.52 -22.50 1.10
CA SER A 333 -0.43 -23.14 0.39
C SER A 333 -0.57 -22.88 -1.11
N LEU A 334 0.32 -22.07 -1.65
CA LEU A 334 0.31 -21.68 -3.05
C LEU A 334 1.59 -22.16 -3.75
N THR A 335 1.47 -22.53 -5.01
CA THR A 335 2.63 -22.55 -5.91
C THR A 335 2.50 -21.37 -6.85
N ILE A 336 3.34 -20.35 -6.64
CA ILE A 336 3.32 -19.10 -7.38
C ILE A 336 4.37 -19.21 -8.48
N LYS A 337 3.91 -19.33 -9.73
CA LYS A 337 4.81 -19.32 -10.88
C LYS A 337 5.09 -17.89 -11.29
N THR A 338 6.37 -17.53 -11.32
CA THR A 338 6.85 -16.21 -11.68
C THR A 338 7.42 -16.18 -13.09
N PHE A 339 7.66 -14.97 -13.59
CA PHE A 339 8.38 -14.76 -14.85
C PHE A 339 9.91 -14.81 -14.68
N LEU A 340 10.43 -14.93 -13.46
CA LEU A 340 11.86 -14.90 -13.20
C LEU A 340 12.60 -16.01 -13.95
N ASN A 341 13.65 -15.63 -14.65
CA ASN A 341 14.66 -16.54 -15.16
C ASN A 341 15.90 -16.42 -14.26
N GLN A 342 16.32 -17.54 -13.62
CA GLN A 342 17.41 -17.50 -12.63
C GLN A 342 18.72 -17.01 -13.23
N GLU A 343 19.09 -17.48 -14.44
CA GLU A 343 20.33 -17.08 -15.11
C GLU A 343 20.36 -15.57 -15.39
N THR A 344 19.27 -15.02 -15.93
CA THR A 344 19.15 -13.58 -16.20
C THR A 344 19.21 -12.78 -14.91
N PHE A 345 18.49 -13.22 -13.87
CA PHE A 345 18.48 -12.56 -12.55
C PHE A 345 19.87 -12.57 -11.91
N ASP A 346 20.56 -13.72 -11.93
CA ASP A 346 21.90 -13.87 -11.38
C ASP A 346 22.92 -13.01 -12.13
N ASN A 347 22.83 -12.95 -13.46
CA ASN A 347 23.70 -12.09 -14.28
C ASN A 347 23.49 -10.62 -13.98
N ILE A 348 22.24 -10.18 -13.83
CA ILE A 348 21.91 -8.79 -13.40
C ILE A 348 22.50 -8.54 -12.02
N THR A 349 22.24 -9.42 -11.05
CA THR A 349 22.70 -9.27 -9.67
C THR A 349 24.23 -9.20 -9.58
N ASN A 350 24.90 -10.10 -10.26
CA ASN A 350 26.38 -10.15 -10.28
C ASN A 350 26.97 -8.87 -10.92
N MET A 351 26.34 -8.37 -11.99
CA MET A 351 26.78 -7.12 -12.62
C MET A 351 26.55 -5.92 -11.69
N VAL A 352 25.35 -5.82 -11.12
CA VAL A 352 24.98 -4.75 -10.20
C VAL A 352 25.90 -4.71 -8.99
N ARG A 353 26.28 -5.85 -8.44
CA ARG A 353 27.13 -5.94 -7.24
C ARG A 353 28.62 -5.80 -7.53
N ASN A 354 29.03 -5.65 -8.79
CA ASN A 354 30.42 -5.49 -9.14
C ASN A 354 30.97 -4.16 -8.61
N PRO A 355 32.05 -4.18 -7.78
CA PRO A 355 32.60 -2.96 -7.15
C PRO A 355 33.03 -1.87 -8.13
N LYS A 356 33.34 -2.23 -9.40
CA LYS A 356 33.80 -1.26 -10.40
C LYS A 356 32.83 -0.08 -10.66
N TYR A 357 31.56 -0.23 -10.25
CA TYR A 357 30.53 0.79 -10.47
C TYR A 357 30.34 1.74 -9.27
N TYR A 358 31.05 1.52 -8.17
CA TYR A 358 30.86 2.25 -6.93
C TYR A 358 32.14 2.95 -6.48
N GLN A 359 31.97 4.06 -5.79
CA GLN A 359 33.01 4.77 -5.09
C GLN A 359 32.66 4.73 -3.59
N ASP A 360 33.27 3.77 -2.86
CA ASP A 360 33.07 3.70 -1.42
C ASP A 360 33.96 4.76 -0.75
N GLY A 361 33.36 5.65 0.04
CA GLY A 361 34.05 6.77 0.70
C GLY A 361 34.27 6.56 2.20
N GLU A 362 34.90 7.54 2.86
CA GLU A 362 35.12 7.50 4.31
C GLU A 362 33.83 7.39 5.14
N GLY A 363 32.67 7.79 4.57
CA GLY A 363 31.37 7.74 5.22
C GLY A 363 30.58 6.44 5.04
N GLY A 364 31.16 5.39 4.48
CA GLY A 364 30.53 4.09 4.29
C GLY A 364 30.44 3.62 2.84
N GLN A 365 29.59 2.61 2.63
CA GLN A 365 29.40 2.01 1.31
C GLN A 365 28.23 2.64 0.59
N GLN A 366 28.46 3.05 -0.67
CA GLN A 366 27.42 3.47 -1.58
C GLN A 366 26.41 2.33 -1.79
N GLN A 367 25.13 2.59 -1.64
CA GLN A 367 24.04 1.64 -1.81
C GLN A 367 23.37 1.77 -3.17
N ILE A 368 22.47 0.82 -3.48
CA ILE A 368 21.87 0.71 -4.78
C ILE A 368 20.42 0.22 -4.73
N GLY A 369 19.59 0.74 -5.63
CA GLY A 369 18.28 0.22 -5.97
C GLY A 369 18.14 0.12 -7.49
N VAL A 370 18.04 -1.09 -8.01
CA VAL A 370 17.92 -1.36 -9.46
C VAL A 370 16.65 -2.13 -9.75
N THR A 371 15.93 -1.70 -10.79
CA THR A 371 14.83 -2.45 -11.39
C THR A 371 15.03 -2.55 -12.89
N VAL A 372 14.89 -3.76 -13.42
CA VAL A 372 14.93 -4.09 -14.85
C VAL A 372 13.59 -4.67 -15.26
N MET A 373 12.91 -4.00 -16.18
CA MET A 373 11.63 -4.44 -16.75
C MET A 373 11.78 -4.71 -18.25
N ASN A 374 11.12 -5.74 -18.75
CA ASN A 374 10.99 -5.94 -20.19
C ASN A 374 9.85 -5.08 -20.76
N HIS A 375 9.70 -5.12 -22.09
CA HIS A 375 8.68 -4.37 -22.83
C HIS A 375 7.23 -4.67 -22.34
N ASP A 376 6.95 -5.91 -21.90
CA ASP A 376 5.63 -6.35 -21.44
C ASP A 376 5.30 -5.94 -19.99
N GLY A 377 6.17 -5.16 -19.35
CA GLY A 377 6.01 -4.75 -17.96
C GLY A 377 6.43 -5.81 -16.94
N ILE A 378 7.11 -6.87 -17.37
CA ILE A 378 7.59 -7.93 -16.50
C ILE A 378 8.91 -7.50 -15.86
N VAL A 379 9.00 -7.61 -14.54
CA VAL A 379 10.26 -7.39 -13.80
C VAL A 379 11.14 -8.63 -13.95
N VAL A 380 12.21 -8.49 -14.72
CA VAL A 380 13.15 -9.57 -15.02
C VAL A 380 14.37 -9.56 -14.09
N GLY A 381 14.59 -8.46 -13.38
CA GLY A 381 15.66 -8.31 -12.41
C GLY A 381 15.35 -7.18 -11.42
N MET A 382 15.73 -7.39 -10.18
CA MET A 382 15.61 -6.42 -9.10
C MET A 382 16.73 -6.61 -8.10
N VAL A 383 17.43 -5.54 -7.76
CA VAL A 383 18.50 -5.55 -6.76
C VAL A 383 18.31 -4.37 -5.83
N GLY A 384 18.08 -4.65 -4.55
CA GLY A 384 17.84 -3.63 -3.52
C GLY A 384 19.04 -3.42 -2.58
N SER A 385 20.12 -4.19 -2.77
CA SER A 385 21.32 -4.09 -1.95
C SER A 385 22.53 -4.68 -2.66
N ARG A 386 23.70 -4.22 -2.25
CA ARG A 386 24.99 -4.81 -2.69
C ARG A 386 25.28 -6.17 -2.04
N TYR A 387 24.49 -6.60 -1.06
CA TYR A 387 24.68 -7.82 -0.29
C TYR A 387 23.43 -8.68 -0.26
N ASP A 388 23.62 -10.01 -0.12
CA ASP A 388 22.52 -10.91 0.19
C ASP A 388 22.06 -10.77 1.63
N GLY A 389 20.77 -10.89 1.84
CA GLY A 389 20.17 -10.87 3.18
C GLY A 389 20.03 -9.50 3.82
N ASP A 390 20.27 -8.42 3.09
CA ASP A 390 19.87 -7.08 3.55
C ASP A 390 18.34 -7.03 3.65
N GLU A 391 17.85 -6.54 4.79
CA GLU A 391 16.41 -6.47 5.05
C GLU A 391 15.73 -5.35 4.25
N LEU A 392 16.49 -4.31 3.88
CA LEU A 392 15.97 -3.17 3.15
C LEU A 392 16.06 -3.37 1.63
N ASN A 393 14.92 -3.54 0.98
CA ASN A 393 14.82 -3.50 -0.48
C ASN A 393 14.75 -2.06 -0.98
N ARG A 394 15.89 -1.46 -1.33
CA ARG A 394 15.97 -0.07 -1.82
C ARG A 394 15.34 0.13 -3.19
N ALA A 395 15.07 -0.95 -3.92
CA ALA A 395 14.36 -0.84 -5.21
C ALA A 395 12.87 -0.54 -5.07
N THR A 396 12.25 -0.82 -3.91
CA THR A 396 10.81 -0.68 -3.71
C THR A 396 10.42 -0.03 -2.37
N GLN A 397 11.16 -0.31 -1.29
CA GLN A 397 10.80 0.14 0.06
C GLN A 397 11.39 1.53 0.39
N GLN A 398 12.45 1.92 -0.29
CA GLN A 398 13.04 3.24 -0.14
C GLN A 398 12.60 4.14 -1.30
N THR A 399 11.94 5.25 -0.97
CA THR A 399 11.69 6.33 -1.92
C THR A 399 12.67 7.45 -1.69
N ARG A 400 13.28 7.92 -2.78
CA ARG A 400 14.29 8.97 -2.78
C ARG A 400 13.96 9.98 -3.86
N SER A 401 14.35 11.23 -3.65
CA SER A 401 14.18 12.25 -4.66
C SER A 401 14.85 11.81 -5.97
N SER A 402 14.07 11.79 -7.03
CA SER A 402 14.51 11.41 -8.37
C SER A 402 15.39 12.46 -9.03
N GLY A 403 15.42 13.66 -8.46
CA GLY A 403 16.04 14.81 -9.11
C GLY A 403 15.53 14.94 -10.55
N SER A 404 16.43 15.26 -11.44
CA SER A 404 16.10 15.53 -12.85
C SER A 404 15.67 14.30 -13.67
N SER A 405 15.70 13.09 -13.13
CA SER A 405 15.33 11.89 -13.92
C SER A 405 13.87 11.89 -14.33
N LEU A 406 12.98 12.52 -13.54
CA LEU A 406 11.56 12.60 -13.84
C LEU A 406 11.12 13.78 -14.72
N LYS A 407 12.01 14.65 -15.17
CA LYS A 407 11.64 15.78 -16.06
C LYS A 407 10.86 15.39 -17.32
N PRO A 408 11.06 14.20 -17.93
CA PRO A 408 10.18 13.71 -18.98
C PRO A 408 8.70 13.62 -18.58
N PHE A 409 8.41 13.35 -17.32
CA PHE A 409 7.08 13.17 -16.78
C PHE A 409 6.55 14.40 -16.03
N THR A 410 7.44 15.20 -15.46
CA THR A 410 7.05 16.37 -14.66
C THR A 410 6.94 17.66 -15.50
N ALA A 411 7.38 17.66 -16.75
CA ALA A 411 7.25 18.84 -17.61
C ALA A 411 6.97 18.47 -19.08
N TYR A 412 7.89 17.75 -19.74
CA TYR A 412 7.87 17.65 -21.19
C TYR A 412 6.77 16.74 -21.72
N GLY A 413 6.52 15.60 -21.08
CA GLY A 413 5.44 14.69 -21.43
C GLY A 413 4.06 15.35 -21.33
N PRO A 414 3.69 15.91 -20.16
CA PRO A 414 2.43 16.62 -20.05
C PRO A 414 2.34 17.86 -20.96
N LEU A 415 3.44 18.57 -21.25
CA LEU A 415 3.43 19.65 -22.21
C LEU A 415 2.94 19.18 -23.60
N PHE A 416 3.48 18.07 -24.09
CA PHE A 416 3.09 17.52 -25.40
C PHE A 416 1.73 16.80 -25.33
N GLN A 417 1.41 16.16 -24.21
CA GLN A 417 0.14 15.48 -24.02
C GLN A 417 -1.05 16.43 -24.07
N TYR A 418 -0.95 17.59 -23.41
CA TYR A 418 -2.06 18.55 -23.29
C TYR A 418 -2.00 19.71 -24.27
N PHE A 419 -0.83 20.03 -24.76
CA PHE A 419 -0.58 21.22 -25.59
C PHE A 419 0.30 20.95 -26.81
N GLY A 420 0.35 19.69 -27.29
CA GLY A 420 1.17 19.28 -28.43
C GLY A 420 0.79 19.96 -29.76
N ASN A 421 -0.43 20.51 -29.89
CA ASN A 421 -0.85 21.37 -31.01
C ASN A 421 -0.24 22.78 -30.94
N LYS A 422 0.24 23.24 -29.78
CA LYS A 422 0.78 24.58 -29.55
C LYS A 422 2.29 24.55 -29.34
N TYR A 423 2.79 23.49 -28.72
CA TYR A 423 4.20 23.31 -28.40
C TYR A 423 4.77 22.05 -29.07
N ASN A 424 5.99 22.15 -29.55
CA ASN A 424 6.73 21.06 -30.19
C ASN A 424 8.13 20.93 -29.58
N SER A 425 8.90 19.92 -29.98
CA SER A 425 10.22 19.66 -29.40
C SER A 425 11.25 20.76 -29.64
N GLY A 426 10.99 21.71 -30.55
CA GLY A 426 11.77 22.91 -30.82
C GLY A 426 11.29 24.17 -30.07
N SER A 427 10.18 24.11 -29.34
CA SER A 427 9.63 25.26 -28.60
C SER A 427 10.65 25.84 -27.63
N ILE A 428 10.72 27.18 -27.60
CA ILE A 428 11.80 27.93 -26.93
C ILE A 428 11.32 28.48 -25.60
N PHE A 429 12.14 28.25 -24.55
CA PHE A 429 11.93 28.78 -23.21
C PHE A 429 13.20 29.51 -22.71
N SER A 430 13.01 30.51 -21.86
CA SER A 430 14.10 31.20 -21.18
C SER A 430 14.76 30.29 -20.15
N THR A 431 16.08 30.29 -20.11
CA THR A 431 16.89 29.62 -19.11
C THR A 431 17.38 30.52 -17.98
N ALA A 432 16.93 31.79 -17.96
CA ALA A 432 17.20 32.71 -16.86
C ALA A 432 16.60 32.20 -15.52
N PRO A 433 17.16 32.65 -14.40
CA PRO A 433 16.60 32.32 -13.09
C PRO A 433 15.08 32.53 -13.06
N TYR A 434 14.36 31.62 -12.40
CA TYR A 434 12.91 31.65 -12.29
C TYR A 434 12.51 31.95 -10.84
N LEU A 435 11.78 33.05 -10.64
CA LEU A 435 11.25 33.40 -9.32
C LEU A 435 9.99 32.56 -9.05
N TYR A 436 10.00 31.79 -7.96
CA TYR A 436 8.80 31.05 -7.57
C TYR A 436 7.67 32.02 -7.22
N PRO A 437 6.46 31.80 -7.74
CA PRO A 437 5.31 32.65 -7.45
C PRO A 437 5.05 32.79 -5.94
N GLY A 438 4.84 34.01 -5.47
CA GLY A 438 4.56 34.31 -4.07
C GLY A 438 5.75 34.17 -3.11
N THR A 439 6.96 34.02 -3.61
CA THR A 439 8.19 33.91 -2.81
C THR A 439 9.27 34.88 -3.28
N ASN A 440 10.36 34.98 -2.50
CA ASN A 440 11.60 35.68 -2.91
C ASN A 440 12.69 34.66 -3.31
N THR A 441 12.33 33.41 -3.56
CA THR A 441 13.26 32.33 -3.88
C THR A 441 13.33 32.11 -5.39
N TYR A 442 14.56 32.03 -5.92
CA TYR A 442 14.82 31.76 -7.31
C TYR A 442 15.23 30.31 -7.52
N MET A 443 14.62 29.66 -8.51
CA MET A 443 15.16 28.44 -9.10
C MET A 443 16.25 28.79 -10.10
N ASN A 444 17.37 28.09 -9.99
CA ASN A 444 18.52 28.24 -10.90
C ASN A 444 18.79 26.89 -11.60
N ASN A 445 19.47 26.96 -12.74
CA ASN A 445 20.09 25.78 -13.33
C ASN A 445 21.37 25.44 -12.54
N TYR A 446 21.83 24.18 -12.68
CA TYR A 446 23.09 23.76 -12.06
C TYR A 446 24.23 24.72 -12.38
N GLY A 447 25.05 25.06 -11.37
CA GLY A 447 26.13 26.00 -11.48
C GLY A 447 25.70 27.46 -11.69
N ASN A 448 24.41 27.78 -11.54
CA ASN A 448 23.84 29.12 -11.81
C ASN A 448 24.02 29.62 -13.25
N TYR A 449 24.25 28.70 -14.19
CA TYR A 449 24.44 29.07 -15.61
C TYR A 449 23.11 29.41 -16.28
N THR A 450 23.17 30.44 -17.15
CA THR A 450 22.09 30.78 -18.07
C THR A 450 22.59 30.58 -19.51
N TYR A 451 21.71 30.02 -20.34
CA TYR A 451 22.02 29.67 -21.73
C TYR A 451 21.18 30.48 -22.72
N GLY A 452 20.62 31.63 -22.27
CA GLY A 452 19.68 32.42 -23.07
C GLY A 452 18.37 31.66 -23.29
N ASN A 453 17.78 31.83 -24.45
CA ASN A 453 16.54 31.13 -24.84
C ASN A 453 16.90 29.83 -25.54
N GLN A 454 16.40 28.70 -25.03
CA GLN A 454 16.76 27.37 -25.54
C GLN A 454 15.51 26.52 -25.83
N SER A 455 15.65 25.59 -26.79
CA SER A 455 14.59 24.62 -27.07
C SER A 455 14.36 23.68 -25.91
N VAL A 456 13.15 23.15 -25.80
CA VAL A 456 12.82 22.12 -24.78
C VAL A 456 13.68 20.87 -24.97
N THR A 457 14.05 20.51 -26.21
CA THR A 457 14.99 19.41 -26.50
C THR A 457 16.37 19.69 -25.91
N TYR A 458 16.93 20.87 -26.12
CA TYR A 458 18.23 21.26 -25.54
C TYR A 458 18.12 21.30 -24.01
N SER A 459 17.04 21.85 -23.49
CA SER A 459 16.80 21.97 -22.05
C SER A 459 16.74 20.60 -21.36
N LEU A 460 16.09 19.56 -21.97
CA LEU A 460 16.10 18.20 -21.46
C LEU A 460 17.48 17.57 -21.52
N ARG A 461 18.21 17.75 -22.62
CA ARG A 461 19.59 17.21 -22.82
C ARG A 461 20.60 17.76 -21.82
N MET A 462 20.52 19.05 -21.55
CA MET A 462 21.34 19.75 -20.55
C MET A 462 20.75 19.65 -19.13
N SER A 463 19.61 19.05 -19.02
CA SER A 463 18.89 18.88 -17.72
C SER A 463 18.59 20.19 -16.99
N LEU A 464 18.23 21.26 -17.73
CA LEU A 464 17.97 22.59 -17.17
C LEU A 464 16.70 22.55 -16.27
N ASN A 465 16.74 23.33 -15.18
CA ASN A 465 15.66 23.39 -14.19
C ASN A 465 14.64 24.50 -14.52
N THR A 466 15.13 25.67 -14.89
CA THR A 466 14.28 26.86 -15.06
C THR A 466 13.22 26.73 -16.17
N PRO A 467 13.48 26.05 -17.31
CA PRO A 467 12.41 25.77 -18.27
C PRO A 467 11.32 24.83 -17.74
N VAL A 468 11.69 23.87 -16.87
CA VAL A 468 10.72 22.97 -16.22
C VAL A 468 9.76 23.77 -15.34
N ALA A 469 10.28 24.60 -14.45
CA ALA A 469 9.46 25.43 -13.59
C ALA A 469 8.50 26.33 -14.36
N ARG A 470 8.98 26.95 -15.47
CA ARG A 470 8.11 27.76 -16.33
C ARG A 470 7.01 26.95 -17.00
N ILE A 471 7.32 25.76 -17.47
CA ILE A 471 6.32 24.87 -18.09
C ILE A 471 5.27 24.47 -17.05
N ASP A 472 5.69 24.13 -15.84
CA ASP A 472 4.80 23.69 -14.78
C ASP A 472 3.86 24.81 -14.30
N ASP A 473 4.42 25.98 -13.96
CA ASP A 473 3.65 27.08 -13.37
C ASP A 473 2.88 27.89 -14.42
N GLU A 474 3.52 28.18 -15.59
CA GLU A 474 2.93 29.09 -16.57
C GLU A 474 1.99 28.38 -17.57
N ILE A 475 2.09 27.04 -17.71
CA ILE A 475 1.35 26.31 -18.76
C ILE A 475 0.52 25.15 -18.23
N LEU A 476 1.08 24.28 -17.38
CA LEU A 476 0.47 23.00 -17.02
C LEU A 476 -0.47 23.11 -15.84
N GLY A 477 0.00 23.63 -14.72
CA GLY A 477 -0.70 23.64 -13.44
C GLY A 477 -0.78 22.26 -12.78
N SER A 478 -1.01 22.27 -11.46
CA SER A 478 -0.93 21.11 -10.56
C SER A 478 -1.88 19.97 -10.95
N ALA A 479 -3.11 20.26 -11.38
CA ALA A 479 -4.11 19.24 -11.69
C ALA A 479 -3.73 18.37 -12.90
N ARG A 480 -3.20 18.98 -13.99
CA ARG A 480 -2.74 18.24 -15.17
C ARG A 480 -1.51 17.41 -14.84
N MET A 481 -0.61 17.99 -14.05
CA MET A 481 0.60 17.30 -13.60
C MET A 481 0.26 16.05 -12.78
N LYS A 482 -0.60 16.17 -11.77
CA LYS A 482 -1.07 15.03 -10.98
C LYS A 482 -1.72 13.94 -11.85
N LYS A 483 -2.62 14.35 -12.75
CA LYS A 483 -3.30 13.40 -13.64
C LYS A 483 -2.29 12.65 -14.50
N PHE A 484 -1.32 13.34 -15.10
CA PHE A 484 -0.31 12.72 -15.95
C PHE A 484 0.59 11.76 -15.15
N LEU A 485 1.09 12.18 -14.00
CA LEU A 485 1.95 11.38 -13.14
C LEU A 485 1.22 10.12 -12.65
N ASN A 486 -0.02 10.24 -12.17
CA ASN A 486 -0.82 9.09 -11.74
C ASN A 486 -1.14 8.13 -12.91
N ASN A 487 -1.26 8.65 -14.14
CA ASN A 487 -1.45 7.79 -15.31
C ASN A 487 -0.23 6.91 -15.59
N VAL A 488 0.97 7.39 -15.36
CA VAL A 488 2.21 6.63 -15.54
C VAL A 488 2.66 5.89 -14.26
N GLY A 489 1.78 5.76 -13.26
CA GLY A 489 2.03 4.98 -12.04
C GLY A 489 2.86 5.69 -10.98
N LEU A 490 3.03 7.00 -11.09
CA LEU A 490 3.72 7.83 -10.09
C LEU A 490 2.65 8.45 -9.18
N ASP A 491 2.42 7.87 -8.02
CA ASP A 491 1.45 8.37 -7.05
C ASP A 491 1.91 9.68 -6.43
N VAL A 492 1.26 10.77 -6.84
CA VAL A 492 1.53 12.10 -6.29
C VAL A 492 0.60 12.36 -5.11
N LYS A 493 1.17 12.72 -3.96
CA LYS A 493 0.45 13.15 -2.76
C LYS A 493 -0.48 14.34 -3.07
N ALA A 494 -1.34 14.72 -2.13
CA ALA A 494 -2.42 15.68 -2.34
C ALA A 494 -1.98 17.05 -2.94
N THR A 495 -0.77 17.50 -2.65
CA THR A 495 -0.21 18.76 -3.16
C THR A 495 0.97 18.49 -4.07
N TYR A 496 0.93 19.03 -5.30
CA TYR A 496 2.05 19.09 -6.26
C TYR A 496 2.44 20.57 -6.44
N SER A 497 3.72 20.84 -6.49
CA SER A 497 4.27 22.17 -6.74
C SER A 497 5.35 22.13 -7.83
N SER A 498 5.71 23.28 -8.42
CA SER A 498 6.78 23.38 -9.42
C SER A 498 8.14 22.95 -8.87
N VAL A 499 8.34 22.96 -7.55
CA VAL A 499 9.53 22.36 -6.91
C VAL A 499 9.58 20.86 -7.13
N ASP A 500 8.40 20.18 -7.05
CA ASP A 500 8.26 18.75 -7.32
C ASP A 500 8.59 18.42 -8.79
N GLY A 501 8.53 19.42 -9.69
CA GLY A 501 8.88 19.30 -11.09
C GLY A 501 10.34 18.94 -11.35
N ILE A 502 11.23 19.19 -10.40
CA ILE A 502 12.64 18.82 -10.48
C ILE A 502 13.03 17.61 -9.65
N GLY A 503 12.07 16.94 -8.98
CA GLY A 503 12.29 15.67 -8.29
C GLY A 503 11.16 15.30 -7.34
N LEU A 504 10.59 14.13 -7.54
CA LEU A 504 9.64 13.47 -6.64
C LEU A 504 10.35 12.33 -5.93
N ASP A 505 9.88 12.01 -4.72
CA ASP A 505 10.35 10.82 -4.00
C ASP A 505 9.72 9.57 -4.62
N ILE A 506 10.55 8.77 -5.27
CA ILE A 506 10.14 7.54 -5.96
C ILE A 506 11.09 6.38 -5.69
N SER A 507 10.64 5.17 -5.98
CA SER A 507 11.46 3.96 -6.03
C SER A 507 11.94 3.66 -7.45
N SER A 508 13.00 2.84 -7.60
CA SER A 508 13.47 2.41 -8.93
C SER A 508 12.42 1.59 -9.67
N LEU A 509 11.53 0.87 -8.96
CA LEU A 509 10.41 0.15 -9.56
C LEU A 509 9.42 1.11 -10.22
N GLN A 510 9.06 2.20 -9.54
CA GLN A 510 8.15 3.21 -10.08
C GLN A 510 8.76 3.93 -11.28
N ALA A 511 10.04 4.30 -11.20
CA ALA A 511 10.75 4.93 -12.30
C ALA A 511 10.83 4.00 -13.53
N ALA A 512 11.25 2.73 -13.35
CA ALA A 512 11.32 1.76 -14.44
C ALA A 512 9.96 1.58 -15.13
N ALA A 513 8.86 1.49 -14.36
CA ALA A 513 7.51 1.36 -14.90
C ALA A 513 7.06 2.60 -15.69
N ALA A 514 7.36 3.80 -15.19
CA ALA A 514 7.05 5.04 -15.89
C ALA A 514 7.84 5.15 -17.22
N TYR A 515 9.14 4.85 -17.19
CA TYR A 515 9.97 4.82 -18.40
C TYR A 515 9.56 3.72 -19.38
N ASN A 516 9.05 2.59 -18.86
CA ASN A 516 8.47 1.53 -19.70
C ASN A 516 7.24 2.04 -20.47
N ALA A 517 6.43 2.91 -19.88
CA ALA A 517 5.31 3.52 -20.60
C ALA A 517 5.76 4.37 -21.79
N ILE A 518 6.88 5.15 -21.66
CA ILE A 518 7.47 5.86 -22.79
C ILE A 518 7.95 4.86 -23.85
N ASN A 519 8.66 3.81 -23.43
CA ASN A 519 9.21 2.77 -24.31
C ASN A 519 8.11 2.02 -25.09
N ASN A 520 6.95 1.85 -24.47
CA ASN A 520 5.81 1.08 -24.99
C ASN A 520 4.73 1.98 -25.64
N GLY A 521 5.13 3.03 -26.36
CA GLY A 521 4.20 3.88 -27.10
C GLY A 521 3.13 4.55 -26.23
N GLY A 522 3.44 4.83 -24.98
CA GLY A 522 2.56 5.49 -24.02
C GLY A 522 1.67 4.54 -23.22
N VAL A 523 1.78 3.23 -23.40
CA VAL A 523 1.04 2.23 -22.62
C VAL A 523 1.77 1.96 -21.31
N TYR A 524 1.17 2.35 -20.20
CA TYR A 524 1.62 1.96 -18.86
C TYR A 524 1.12 0.57 -18.51
N THR A 525 2.01 -0.31 -18.12
CA THR A 525 1.70 -1.63 -17.55
C THR A 525 2.19 -1.64 -16.09
N LYS A 526 1.28 -1.98 -15.16
CA LYS A 526 1.67 -2.19 -13.77
C LYS A 526 2.77 -3.25 -13.70
N PRO A 527 3.86 -3.05 -12.93
CA PRO A 527 4.91 -4.05 -12.80
C PRO A 527 4.37 -5.44 -12.48
N ARG A 528 4.87 -6.44 -13.19
CA ARG A 528 4.40 -7.83 -13.12
C ARG A 528 5.52 -8.74 -12.63
N PHE A 529 5.21 -9.56 -11.64
CA PHE A 529 6.12 -10.59 -11.10
C PHE A 529 5.55 -11.99 -11.34
N ILE A 530 4.23 -12.14 -11.28
CA ILE A 530 3.51 -13.40 -11.26
C ILE A 530 2.92 -13.70 -12.63
N ASP A 531 3.21 -14.91 -13.14
CA ASP A 531 2.56 -15.50 -14.31
C ASP A 531 1.21 -16.10 -13.91
N LYS A 532 1.22 -17.02 -12.93
CA LYS A 532 0.04 -17.68 -12.42
C LYS A 532 0.21 -18.19 -10.99
N ILE A 533 -0.90 -18.37 -10.32
CA ILE A 533 -1.00 -19.01 -9.01
C ILE A 533 -1.67 -20.37 -9.20
N GLN A 534 -1.01 -21.44 -8.74
CA GLN A 534 -1.56 -22.78 -8.69
C GLN A 534 -1.94 -23.14 -7.27
N PHE A 535 -3.16 -23.62 -7.09
CA PHE A 535 -3.70 -24.06 -5.81
C PHE A 535 -3.47 -25.55 -5.58
N THR A 536 -3.58 -25.98 -4.32
CA THR A 536 -3.35 -27.40 -3.95
C THR A 536 -4.38 -28.37 -4.53
N ASP A 537 -5.56 -27.90 -4.95
CA ASP A 537 -6.57 -28.68 -5.66
C ASP A 537 -6.28 -28.83 -7.17
N GLY A 538 -5.14 -28.30 -7.64
CA GLY A 538 -4.73 -28.32 -9.04
C GLY A 538 -5.34 -27.23 -9.91
N SER A 539 -6.24 -26.39 -9.38
CA SER A 539 -6.74 -25.23 -10.11
C SER A 539 -5.68 -24.14 -10.26
N GLU A 540 -5.79 -23.33 -11.30
CA GLU A 540 -4.85 -22.27 -11.60
C GLU A 540 -5.57 -20.93 -11.79
N LYS A 541 -4.93 -19.86 -11.37
CA LYS A 541 -5.33 -18.47 -11.66
C LYS A 541 -4.20 -17.77 -12.41
N VAL A 542 -4.44 -17.47 -13.67
CA VAL A 542 -3.51 -16.64 -14.48
C VAL A 542 -3.66 -15.19 -14.04
N ILE A 543 -2.53 -14.48 -13.96
CA ILE A 543 -2.50 -13.07 -13.58
C ILE A 543 -2.31 -12.23 -14.83
N ASP A 544 -3.39 -11.61 -15.28
CA ASP A 544 -3.39 -10.79 -16.49
C ASP A 544 -2.64 -9.47 -16.30
N ALA A 545 -2.08 -8.96 -17.39
CA ALA A 545 -1.44 -7.66 -17.41
C ALA A 545 -2.47 -6.54 -17.17
N GLN A 546 -2.20 -5.67 -16.21
CA GLN A 546 -2.98 -4.47 -15.97
C GLN A 546 -2.33 -3.31 -16.74
N SER A 547 -2.83 -3.08 -17.96
CA SER A 547 -2.29 -2.04 -18.85
C SER A 547 -3.33 -0.98 -19.17
N LYS A 548 -2.87 0.26 -19.35
CA LYS A 548 -3.70 1.40 -19.79
C LYS A 548 -2.89 2.33 -20.66
N GLN A 549 -3.55 3.01 -21.62
CA GLN A 549 -2.93 4.13 -22.32
C GLN A 549 -2.75 5.28 -21.32
N ALA A 550 -1.52 5.58 -20.96
CA ALA A 550 -1.16 6.61 -19.98
C ALA A 550 -0.82 7.95 -20.62
N MET A 551 -0.25 7.91 -21.82
CA MET A 551 0.00 9.07 -22.69
C MET A 551 -0.17 8.63 -24.15
N ASN A 552 -0.35 9.59 -25.06
CA ASN A 552 -0.50 9.28 -26.47
C ASN A 552 0.81 8.75 -27.08
N ALA A 553 0.71 7.90 -28.10
CA ALA A 553 1.88 7.35 -28.79
C ALA A 553 2.76 8.45 -29.39
N SER A 554 2.17 9.55 -29.88
CA SER A 554 2.87 10.72 -30.35
C SER A 554 3.69 11.41 -29.25
N THR A 555 3.11 11.56 -28.05
CA THR A 555 3.83 12.10 -26.88
C THR A 555 5.01 11.21 -26.49
N ALA A 556 4.77 9.91 -26.38
CA ALA A 556 5.82 8.93 -26.05
C ALA A 556 6.96 8.97 -27.09
N TYR A 557 6.63 8.99 -28.38
CA TYR A 557 7.63 9.07 -29.44
C TYR A 557 8.46 10.35 -29.38
N VAL A 558 7.83 11.52 -29.22
CA VAL A 558 8.58 12.78 -29.10
C VAL A 558 9.53 12.73 -27.91
N LEU A 559 9.08 12.19 -26.76
CA LEU A 559 9.93 11.98 -25.58
C LEU A 559 11.11 11.05 -25.86
N THR A 560 10.90 9.89 -26.54
CA THR A 560 12.01 8.99 -26.88
C THR A 560 13.07 9.69 -27.74
N GLN A 561 12.65 10.47 -28.74
CA GLN A 561 13.58 11.21 -29.62
C GLN A 561 14.38 12.29 -28.86
N MET A 562 13.75 12.98 -27.90
CA MET A 562 14.44 13.94 -27.05
C MET A 562 15.44 13.24 -26.11
N LEU A 563 15.05 12.09 -25.50
CA LEU A 563 15.86 11.30 -24.58
C LEU A 563 17.05 10.61 -25.26
N ARG A 564 16.93 10.23 -26.53
CA ARG A 564 18.08 9.74 -27.34
C ARG A 564 19.22 10.77 -27.40
N GLY A 565 18.86 12.04 -27.45
CA GLY A 565 19.88 13.11 -27.45
C GLY A 565 20.60 13.23 -26.10
N VAL A 566 20.00 12.85 -24.98
CA VAL A 566 20.60 12.94 -23.64
C VAL A 566 21.83 12.02 -23.51
N VAL A 567 21.78 10.83 -24.11
CA VAL A 567 22.85 9.81 -24.06
C VAL A 567 23.94 10.06 -25.11
N THR A 568 23.92 11.21 -25.77
CA THR A 568 24.90 11.59 -26.81
C THR A 568 25.82 12.66 -26.26
N ALA A 569 27.13 12.62 -26.62
CA ALA A 569 28.07 13.69 -26.27
C ALA A 569 27.68 15.03 -26.93
N PRO A 570 27.79 16.16 -26.24
CA PRO A 570 28.39 16.37 -24.92
C PRO A 570 27.39 16.39 -23.74
N TYR A 571 26.22 15.81 -23.90
CA TYR A 571 25.11 15.93 -22.95
C TYR A 571 25.25 15.04 -21.68
N THR A 572 24.29 15.16 -20.76
CA THR A 572 24.41 14.71 -19.35
C THR A 572 24.60 13.21 -19.16
N ALA A 573 24.09 12.36 -20.07
CA ALA A 573 24.25 10.90 -20.00
C ALA A 573 25.24 10.35 -21.06
N LYS A 574 26.21 11.13 -21.51
CA LYS A 574 27.19 10.70 -22.53
C LYS A 574 27.99 9.46 -22.14
N ASP A 575 28.22 9.25 -20.84
CA ASP A 575 28.97 8.12 -20.30
C ASP A 575 28.18 6.79 -20.39
N ALA A 576 26.87 6.87 -20.60
CA ALA A 576 25.99 5.74 -20.87
C ALA A 576 25.78 5.45 -22.37
N ALA A 577 26.46 6.15 -23.28
CA ALA A 577 26.26 6.02 -24.72
C ALA A 577 26.44 4.57 -25.22
N ILE A 578 25.53 4.11 -26.09
CA ILE A 578 25.60 2.87 -26.85
C ILE A 578 25.39 3.23 -28.34
N PRO A 579 26.43 3.66 -29.02
CA PRO A 579 26.31 4.19 -30.40
C PRO A 579 25.72 3.20 -31.40
N GLU A 580 25.89 1.89 -31.15
CA GLU A 580 25.36 0.80 -31.97
C GLU A 580 23.84 0.59 -31.84
N TYR A 581 23.19 1.20 -30.83
CA TYR A 581 21.74 1.08 -30.60
C TYR A 581 21.02 2.37 -31.04
N ALA A 582 20.41 2.36 -32.21
CA ALA A 582 19.61 3.50 -32.67
C ALA A 582 18.37 3.76 -31.77
N GLY A 583 17.77 2.69 -31.26
CA GLY A 583 16.64 2.74 -30.35
C GLY A 583 17.04 2.70 -28.87
N TYR A 584 17.99 3.54 -28.45
CA TYR A 584 18.43 3.67 -27.06
C TYR A 584 18.28 5.10 -26.57
N ALA A 585 17.72 5.24 -25.37
CA ALA A 585 17.50 6.53 -24.76
C ALA A 585 17.66 6.45 -23.22
N GLY A 586 17.95 7.58 -22.59
CA GLY A 586 18.09 7.59 -21.13
C GLY A 586 18.10 9.01 -20.56
N LYS A 587 18.05 9.08 -19.23
CA LYS A 587 18.06 10.33 -18.45
C LYS A 587 18.81 10.15 -17.14
N THR A 588 19.62 11.12 -16.79
CA THR A 588 20.27 11.22 -15.47
C THR A 588 19.41 12.00 -14.50
N GLY A 589 19.46 11.62 -13.22
CA GLY A 589 18.99 12.38 -12.08
C GLY A 589 20.11 12.58 -11.07
N SER A 590 20.15 13.73 -10.43
CA SER A 590 21.05 14.01 -9.31
C SER A 590 20.35 14.97 -8.34
N VAL A 591 20.60 14.77 -7.06
CA VAL A 591 20.05 15.59 -5.98
C VAL A 591 21.22 16.20 -5.22
N ALA A 592 21.25 17.54 -5.16
CA ALA A 592 22.23 18.26 -4.35
C ALA A 592 21.81 18.25 -2.88
N PHE A 593 22.74 18.45 -1.97
CA PHE A 593 22.44 18.67 -0.56
C PHE A 593 21.63 19.95 -0.34
N ASP A 594 20.76 19.92 0.66
CA ASP A 594 20.01 21.10 1.08
C ASP A 594 20.95 22.18 1.63
N VAL A 595 20.84 23.37 1.04
CA VAL A 595 21.62 24.57 1.41
C VAL A 595 21.43 25.03 2.86
N THR A 596 20.32 24.68 3.48
CA THR A 596 19.97 25.11 4.84
C THR A 596 20.59 24.26 5.94
N SER A 597 21.16 23.11 5.57
CA SER A 597 21.83 22.20 6.49
C SER A 597 23.24 22.70 6.80
N ASN A 598 23.43 23.38 7.93
CA ASN A 598 24.74 23.76 8.47
C ASN A 598 25.67 22.57 8.82
N ALA A 599 25.23 21.35 8.51
CA ALA A 599 25.92 20.13 8.92
C ALA A 599 27.14 19.77 8.05
N TYR A 600 27.29 20.38 6.84
CA TYR A 600 28.36 20.00 5.91
C TYR A 600 29.10 21.18 5.31
N PRO A 601 30.42 21.29 5.59
CA PRO A 601 31.29 22.29 4.96
C PRO A 601 31.58 22.03 3.45
N MET A 602 31.08 20.92 2.87
CA MET A 602 31.25 20.53 1.47
C MET A 602 30.10 20.99 0.55
N TYR A 603 29.43 22.03 0.94
CA TYR A 603 28.39 22.69 0.20
C TYR A 603 28.80 23.03 -1.23
N GLY A 604 28.04 22.57 -2.22
CA GLY A 604 28.31 22.83 -3.65
C GLY A 604 29.26 21.84 -4.34
N ILE A 605 29.81 20.82 -3.66
CA ILE A 605 30.75 19.85 -4.21
C ILE A 605 30.13 18.44 -4.38
N GLY A 606 28.97 18.14 -3.78
CA GLY A 606 28.39 16.81 -3.85
C GLY A 606 26.87 16.80 -3.79
N GLY A 607 26.30 15.61 -3.90
CA GLY A 607 24.87 15.35 -3.80
C GLY A 607 24.56 14.13 -2.94
N SER A 608 23.26 13.89 -2.72
CA SER A 608 22.76 12.78 -1.89
C SER A 608 22.36 11.57 -2.72
N ASP A 609 21.89 11.77 -3.96
CA ASP A 609 21.29 10.74 -4.80
C ASP A 609 21.71 10.89 -6.26
N ALA A 610 21.96 9.76 -6.91
CA ALA A 610 22.22 9.71 -8.34
C ALA A 610 21.30 8.67 -9.00
N TRP A 611 20.68 9.06 -10.11
CA TRP A 611 19.77 8.25 -10.89
C TRP A 611 20.24 8.11 -12.33
N TYR A 612 19.97 6.96 -12.91
CA TYR A 612 20.03 6.76 -14.34
C TYR A 612 18.91 5.85 -14.80
N ASP A 613 18.03 6.38 -15.64
CA ASP A 613 16.92 5.64 -16.23
C ASP A 613 17.17 5.51 -17.72
N SER A 614 17.02 4.29 -18.25
CA SER A 614 17.27 4.00 -19.66
C SER A 614 16.26 3.04 -20.25
N ILE A 615 16.03 3.17 -21.56
CA ILE A 615 15.10 2.36 -22.35
C ILE A 615 15.75 1.93 -23.66
N THR A 616 15.40 0.72 -24.12
CA THR A 616 15.71 0.21 -25.47
C THR A 616 14.43 -0.19 -26.17
N ASN A 617 14.29 0.19 -27.44
CA ASN A 617 13.10 -0.10 -28.23
C ASN A 617 12.82 -1.62 -28.32
N GLY A 618 11.63 -2.05 -27.87
CA GLY A 618 11.26 -3.45 -27.79
C GLY A 618 12.09 -4.31 -26.83
N GLY A 619 12.97 -3.68 -26.05
CA GLY A 619 13.86 -4.33 -25.08
C GLY A 619 13.51 -3.99 -23.64
N TYR A 620 14.43 -3.38 -22.93
CA TYR A 620 14.33 -3.22 -21.48
C TYR A 620 14.24 -1.75 -21.06
N SER A 621 13.51 -1.55 -19.97
CA SER A 621 13.49 -0.29 -19.19
C SER A 621 14.20 -0.56 -17.87
N ILE A 622 15.27 0.20 -17.61
CA ILE A 622 16.13 0.03 -16.45
C ILE A 622 16.17 1.33 -15.66
N SER A 623 15.90 1.25 -14.38
CA SER A 623 16.07 2.34 -13.43
C SER A 623 17.11 1.97 -12.38
N ILE A 624 18.06 2.87 -12.15
CA ILE A 624 19.17 2.71 -11.22
C ILE A 624 19.22 3.93 -10.32
N TRP A 625 19.11 3.69 -9.04
CA TRP A 625 19.43 4.64 -7.98
C TRP A 625 20.71 4.24 -7.28
N THR A 626 21.57 5.20 -6.97
CA THR A 626 22.72 5.03 -6.08
C THR A 626 22.79 6.19 -5.08
N GLY A 627 23.24 5.90 -3.86
CA GLY A 627 23.35 6.88 -2.80
C GLY A 627 23.79 6.24 -1.49
N TYR A 628 23.72 6.97 -0.40
CA TYR A 628 23.99 6.45 0.93
C TYR A 628 22.70 6.38 1.75
N ASP A 629 22.58 5.39 2.64
CA ASP A 629 21.39 5.23 3.51
C ASP A 629 21.20 6.45 4.41
N THR A 630 22.28 7.02 4.87
CA THR A 630 22.32 8.29 5.59
C THR A 630 22.97 9.36 4.72
N PRO A 631 22.19 10.05 3.87
CA PRO A 631 22.75 10.98 2.86
C PRO A 631 23.67 12.03 3.46
N ASN A 632 23.38 12.41 4.69
CA ASN A 632 24.10 13.46 5.39
C ASN A 632 25.44 13.01 6.00
N SER A 633 25.79 11.73 5.97
CA SER A 633 27.06 11.23 6.48
C SER A 633 28.15 11.13 5.42
N SER A 634 27.78 11.05 4.15
CA SER A 634 28.71 10.93 3.02
C SER A 634 28.13 11.56 1.76
N PRO A 635 28.70 12.69 1.30
CA PRO A 635 28.30 13.26 0.03
C PRO A 635 28.85 12.43 -1.14
N MET A 636 28.03 12.25 -2.18
CA MET A 636 28.49 11.76 -3.47
C MET A 636 29.27 12.85 -4.19
N VAL A 637 30.50 12.57 -4.61
CA VAL A 637 31.35 13.49 -5.37
C VAL A 637 31.22 13.26 -6.89
N ALA A 638 31.86 14.10 -7.72
CA ALA A 638 31.63 14.11 -9.16
C ALA A 638 31.77 12.76 -9.87
N ASP A 639 32.69 11.90 -9.46
CA ASP A 639 32.87 10.57 -10.08
C ASP A 639 31.81 9.54 -9.64
N ASP A 640 31.20 9.72 -8.47
CA ASP A 640 30.12 8.88 -7.96
C ASP A 640 28.86 8.98 -8.84
N PHE A 641 28.69 10.06 -9.60
CA PHE A 641 27.58 10.28 -10.52
C PHE A 641 27.75 9.63 -11.89
N LYS A 642 28.80 8.82 -12.11
CA LYS A 642 29.04 8.11 -13.37
C LYS A 642 28.77 6.61 -13.27
N GLY A 643 28.92 6.02 -12.08
CA GLY A 643 28.80 4.57 -11.86
C GLY A 643 27.49 4.02 -12.38
N GLN A 644 26.34 4.65 -12.08
CA GLN A 644 25.03 4.23 -12.53
C GLN A 644 24.86 4.35 -14.06
N GLN A 645 25.55 5.29 -14.73
CA GLN A 645 25.52 5.42 -16.17
C GLN A 645 26.30 4.25 -16.83
N TYR A 646 27.48 3.91 -16.34
CA TYR A 646 28.25 2.75 -16.80
C TYR A 646 27.51 1.45 -16.57
N LEU A 647 26.92 1.28 -15.37
CA LEU A 647 26.13 0.11 -15.04
C LEU A 647 24.90 -0.02 -15.95
N GLY A 648 24.16 1.06 -16.19
CA GLY A 648 22.97 1.03 -17.05
C GLY A 648 23.31 0.68 -18.49
N ARG A 649 24.40 1.25 -19.02
CA ARG A 649 24.94 0.89 -20.34
C ARG A 649 25.29 -0.59 -20.43
N ASP A 650 26.05 -1.10 -19.44
CA ASP A 650 26.55 -2.48 -19.44
C ASP A 650 25.39 -3.46 -19.25
N LEU A 651 24.39 -3.15 -18.43
CA LEU A 651 23.15 -3.93 -18.30
C LEU A 651 22.36 -3.96 -19.62
N GLN A 652 22.17 -2.82 -20.28
CA GLN A 652 21.47 -2.78 -21.58
C GLN A 652 22.18 -3.64 -22.64
N ARG A 653 23.52 -3.59 -22.70
CA ARG A 653 24.31 -4.44 -23.59
C ARG A 653 24.20 -5.92 -23.24
N MET A 654 24.29 -6.28 -21.98
CA MET A 654 24.18 -7.67 -21.54
C MET A 654 22.80 -8.26 -21.89
N LEU A 655 21.74 -7.50 -21.63
CA LEU A 655 20.36 -7.97 -21.80
C LEU A 655 19.92 -8.04 -23.26
N ASN A 656 20.32 -7.06 -24.07
CA ASN A 656 19.96 -7.02 -25.50
C ASN A 656 20.97 -7.82 -26.37
N GLY A 657 22.16 -8.13 -25.84
CA GLY A 657 23.22 -8.84 -26.57
C GLY A 657 23.72 -8.02 -27.74
N ASN A 658 24.17 -8.72 -28.79
CA ASN A 658 24.67 -8.13 -30.02
C ASN A 658 23.57 -7.77 -31.03
N LYS A 659 22.29 -7.67 -30.58
CA LYS A 659 21.18 -7.28 -31.45
C LYS A 659 21.32 -5.83 -31.86
N GLN A 660 21.04 -5.56 -33.14
CA GLN A 660 20.79 -4.18 -33.54
C GLN A 660 19.44 -3.74 -32.98
N ILE A 661 19.40 -2.63 -32.24
CA ILE A 661 18.17 -2.06 -31.70
C ILE A 661 17.74 -0.91 -32.63
N PRO A 662 16.68 -1.10 -33.42
CA PRO A 662 16.20 -0.07 -34.35
C PRO A 662 15.57 1.09 -33.56
N ASP A 663 15.49 2.26 -34.19
CA ASP A 663 14.75 3.40 -33.64
C ASP A 663 13.26 3.09 -33.48
N TRP A 664 12.57 3.82 -32.59
CA TRP A 664 11.12 3.72 -32.44
C TRP A 664 10.38 4.09 -33.72
N THR A 665 9.31 3.39 -34.01
CA THR A 665 8.47 3.70 -35.18
C THR A 665 7.75 5.03 -34.95
N LYS A 666 7.93 5.97 -35.89
CA LYS A 666 7.30 7.28 -35.82
C LYS A 666 5.78 7.16 -36.11
N PRO A 667 4.91 7.64 -35.20
CA PRO A 667 3.48 7.69 -35.42
C PRO A 667 3.13 8.63 -36.61
N GLU A 668 2.02 8.34 -37.29
CA GLU A 668 1.58 9.12 -38.47
C GLU A 668 1.29 10.59 -38.15
N ASN A 669 0.77 10.85 -36.96
CA ASN A 669 0.45 12.19 -36.43
C ASN A 669 1.65 12.94 -35.85
N VAL A 670 2.86 12.46 -36.07
CA VAL A 670 4.08 13.18 -35.72
C VAL A 670 4.81 13.61 -36.99
N THR A 671 5.08 14.90 -37.11
CA THR A 671 5.79 15.51 -38.25
C THR A 671 7.16 16.01 -37.83
N ALA A 672 8.18 15.70 -38.62
CA ALA A 672 9.49 16.32 -38.49
C ALA A 672 9.46 17.72 -39.15
N LEU A 673 9.73 18.76 -38.37
CA LEU A 673 9.73 20.14 -38.83
C LEU A 673 11.08 20.58 -39.42
N GLY A 674 12.17 19.89 -39.09
CA GLY A 674 13.52 20.18 -39.54
C GLY A 674 14.58 19.43 -38.74
N GLY A 675 15.81 19.50 -39.19
CA GLY A 675 16.93 18.73 -38.63
C GLY A 675 16.93 17.27 -39.08
N SER A 676 17.89 16.48 -38.61
CA SER A 676 17.97 15.04 -38.90
C SER A 676 18.48 14.27 -37.70
N GLY A 677 18.07 12.98 -37.63
CA GLY A 677 18.45 12.09 -36.54
C GLY A 677 18.04 12.65 -35.18
N ILE A 678 18.96 12.60 -34.21
CA ILE A 678 18.72 13.12 -32.86
C ILE A 678 18.46 14.64 -32.80
N ASN A 679 18.85 15.40 -33.82
CA ASN A 679 18.65 16.85 -33.88
C ASN A 679 17.37 17.26 -34.61
N ALA A 680 16.54 16.30 -34.99
CA ALA A 680 15.25 16.59 -35.61
C ALA A 680 14.29 17.23 -34.60
N THR A 681 13.52 18.19 -35.08
CA THR A 681 12.42 18.80 -34.33
C THR A 681 11.11 18.12 -34.72
N TYR A 682 10.33 17.70 -33.75
CA TYR A 682 9.08 16.98 -33.96
C TYR A 682 7.89 17.74 -33.41
N ALA A 683 6.81 17.78 -34.19
CA ALA A 683 5.51 18.32 -33.78
C ALA A 683 4.44 17.25 -33.86
N ILE A 684 3.44 17.34 -32.98
CA ILE A 684 2.22 16.52 -33.01
C ILE A 684 1.18 17.28 -33.84
N THR A 685 0.68 16.67 -34.91
CA THR A 685 -0.16 17.34 -35.92
C THR A 685 -1.64 17.01 -35.81
N ASP A 686 -2.03 16.02 -35.01
CA ASP A 686 -3.43 15.66 -34.83
C ASP A 686 -3.94 16.10 -33.45
N ALA A 687 -4.92 17.03 -33.48
CA ALA A 687 -5.60 17.50 -32.27
C ALA A 687 -6.47 16.42 -31.57
N LYS A 688 -6.74 15.28 -32.23
CA LYS A 688 -7.47 14.16 -31.59
C LYS A 688 -6.69 13.48 -30.47
N ASP A 689 -5.38 13.64 -30.45
CA ASP A 689 -4.51 13.15 -29.41
C ASP A 689 -4.50 14.02 -28.14
N ILE A 690 -5.20 15.16 -28.18
CA ILE A 690 -5.31 16.01 -27.00
C ILE A 690 -6.45 15.47 -26.16
N ASP A 691 -6.21 15.23 -24.89
CA ASP A 691 -7.22 14.74 -23.95
C ASP A 691 -8.44 15.67 -23.92
N SER A 692 -9.42 15.38 -24.78
CA SER A 692 -10.66 16.16 -24.94
C SER A 692 -11.52 16.18 -23.67
N SER A 693 -11.26 15.27 -22.72
CA SER A 693 -11.98 15.26 -21.42
C SER A 693 -11.65 16.48 -20.57
N LEU A 694 -10.52 17.16 -20.83
CA LEU A 694 -10.17 18.45 -20.22
C LEU A 694 -10.66 19.66 -21.03
N ASN A 695 -11.09 19.46 -22.27
CA ASN A 695 -11.64 20.51 -23.13
C ASN A 695 -13.15 20.69 -23.01
N SER A 696 -13.84 19.90 -22.19
CA SER A 696 -15.28 20.06 -21.97
C SER A 696 -15.57 21.33 -21.16
N GLY A 697 -15.57 22.47 -21.83
CA GLY A 697 -16.27 23.66 -21.40
C GLY A 697 -15.56 24.60 -20.41
N VAL A 698 -14.37 24.28 -19.96
CA VAL A 698 -13.58 25.21 -19.14
C VAL A 698 -12.48 25.81 -20.03
N ILE A 699 -12.75 26.96 -20.60
CA ILE A 699 -11.69 27.88 -21.02
C ILE A 699 -10.97 28.27 -19.72
N VAL A 700 -9.90 27.57 -19.39
CA VAL A 700 -8.96 28.08 -18.36
C VAL A 700 -8.41 29.35 -19.00
N PRO A 701 -8.67 30.54 -18.47
CA PRO A 701 -8.07 31.75 -18.99
C PRO A 701 -6.58 31.54 -19.06
N ASN A 702 -5.95 31.92 -20.17
CA ASN A 702 -4.49 32.00 -20.22
C ASN A 702 -4.03 32.69 -18.94
N ILE A 703 -3.06 32.11 -18.19
CA ILE A 703 -2.58 32.70 -16.95
C ILE A 703 -2.24 34.17 -17.15
N GLY A 704 -1.75 34.55 -18.36
CA GLY A 704 -1.58 35.95 -18.76
C GLY A 704 -2.85 36.78 -18.73
N ASP A 705 -4.01 36.21 -19.05
CA ASP A 705 -5.29 36.92 -18.97
C ASP A 705 -5.85 36.95 -17.54
N THR A 706 -5.51 35.97 -16.72
CA THR A 706 -5.77 35.97 -15.27
C THR A 706 -4.89 37.01 -14.57
N TYR A 707 -3.62 37.14 -14.95
CA TYR A 707 -2.74 38.20 -14.46
C TYR A 707 -3.23 39.58 -14.88
N LYS A 708 -3.75 39.75 -16.10
CA LYS A 708 -4.39 41.02 -16.51
C LYS A 708 -5.67 41.31 -15.74
N LEU A 709 -6.43 40.27 -15.35
CA LEU A 709 -7.63 40.43 -14.53
C LEU A 709 -7.31 40.80 -13.07
N PHE A 710 -6.17 40.35 -12.58
CA PHE A 710 -5.68 40.57 -11.22
C PHE A 710 -4.38 41.42 -11.18
N GLY A 711 -3.96 41.99 -12.29
CA GLY A 711 -2.72 42.78 -12.42
C GLY A 711 -2.64 43.95 -11.45
N ASP A 712 -3.81 44.53 -11.07
CA ASP A 712 -3.88 45.58 -10.07
C ASP A 712 -3.72 45.08 -8.61
N LEU A 713 -3.76 43.72 -8.39
CA LEU A 713 -3.57 43.12 -7.07
C LEU A 713 -2.10 42.70 -6.82
N THR A 714 -1.32 42.47 -7.89
CA THR A 714 0.08 42.07 -7.79
C THR A 714 1.03 43.23 -7.49
N ASP A 715 0.57 44.49 -7.70
CA ASP A 715 1.32 45.71 -7.34
C ASP A 715 1.12 46.14 -5.86
N ALA A 716 0.17 45.50 -5.13
CA ALA A 716 -0.03 45.76 -3.71
C ALA A 716 1.10 45.10 -2.87
N LYS A 717 1.90 45.94 -2.21
CA LYS A 717 3.02 45.48 -1.37
C LYS A 717 2.58 44.83 -0.04
N SER A 718 1.30 44.91 0.32
CA SER A 718 0.72 44.27 1.51
C SER A 718 -0.80 44.17 1.38
N THR A 719 -1.43 43.28 2.12
CA THR A 719 -2.91 43.12 2.19
C THR A 719 -3.61 44.36 2.76
N SER A 720 -2.90 45.30 3.42
CA SER A 720 -3.42 46.58 3.93
C SER A 720 -3.62 47.61 2.82
N ASP A 721 -3.06 47.43 1.63
CA ASP A 721 -3.13 48.36 0.50
C ASP A 721 -4.28 47.99 -0.46
N VAL A 722 -5.03 46.93 -0.20
CA VAL A 722 -6.20 46.56 -0.99
C VAL A 722 -7.35 47.50 -0.70
N ASN A 723 -7.76 48.23 -1.72
CA ASN A 723 -8.89 49.19 -1.64
C ASN A 723 -10.16 48.46 -1.15
N PRO A 724 -10.78 48.86 -0.05
CA PRO A 724 -11.94 48.21 0.55
C PRO A 724 -13.19 48.11 -0.36
N ASN A 725 -13.20 48.80 -1.50
CA ASN A 725 -14.27 48.71 -2.50
C ASN A 725 -14.09 47.63 -3.55
N TRP A 726 -13.08 46.78 -3.41
CA TRP A 726 -12.82 45.68 -4.36
C TRP A 726 -13.93 44.63 -4.35
N SER A 727 -14.49 44.31 -3.20
CA SER A 727 -15.61 43.39 -3.07
C SER A 727 -16.83 43.81 -3.91
N ASP A 728 -17.08 45.11 -4.04
CA ASP A 728 -18.22 45.64 -4.81
C ASP A 728 -17.97 45.62 -6.33
N LYS A 729 -16.71 45.74 -6.78
CA LYS A 729 -16.34 45.56 -8.19
C LYS A 729 -16.39 44.08 -8.64
N LEU A 730 -16.14 43.15 -7.74
CA LEU A 730 -16.27 41.72 -7.99
C LEU A 730 -17.73 41.25 -7.96
N LYS A 731 -18.56 41.78 -7.05
CA LYS A 731 -19.98 41.42 -6.97
C LYS A 731 -20.77 41.72 -8.25
N GLY A 732 -20.37 42.72 -9.05
CA GLY A 732 -21.03 43.10 -10.30
C GLY A 732 -20.70 42.23 -11.51
N LYS A 733 -19.59 41.44 -11.50
CA LYS A 733 -19.14 40.63 -12.64
C LYS A 733 -19.18 39.12 -12.42
N SER A 734 -19.63 38.65 -11.27
CA SER A 734 -19.18 37.37 -10.77
C SER A 734 -20.22 36.30 -10.46
N LYS A 735 -21.47 36.41 -10.87
CA LYS A 735 -22.36 35.24 -10.72
C LYS A 735 -21.86 34.06 -11.51
N SER A 736 -21.29 34.30 -12.69
CA SER A 736 -20.70 33.23 -13.54
C SER A 736 -19.35 32.73 -13.04
N LEU A 737 -18.51 33.57 -12.44
CA LEU A 737 -17.23 33.18 -11.86
C LEU A 737 -17.41 32.47 -10.52
N TYR A 738 -18.30 32.96 -9.67
CA TYR A 738 -18.64 32.31 -8.40
C TYR A 738 -19.27 30.92 -8.64
N ASP A 739 -20.18 30.78 -9.60
CA ASP A 739 -20.80 29.50 -9.96
C ASP A 739 -19.75 28.54 -10.58
N LEU A 740 -18.77 29.06 -11.32
CA LEU A 740 -17.65 28.28 -11.87
C LEU A 740 -16.75 27.73 -10.76
N PHE A 741 -16.41 28.56 -9.77
CA PHE A 741 -15.58 28.15 -8.63
C PHE A 741 -16.33 27.24 -7.65
N LYS A 742 -17.61 27.45 -7.41
CA LYS A 742 -18.43 26.65 -6.51
C LYS A 742 -18.68 25.23 -7.04
N ASN A 743 -18.75 25.06 -8.36
CA ASN A 743 -19.05 23.79 -9.00
C ASN A 743 -17.80 22.96 -9.34
N ASN A 744 -16.58 23.48 -9.12
CA ASN A 744 -15.35 22.83 -9.53
C ASN A 744 -14.25 22.98 -8.48
N ASN A 745 -14.35 22.18 -7.41
CA ASN A 745 -13.36 22.15 -6.32
C ASN A 745 -11.90 21.95 -6.80
N SER A 746 -11.70 21.35 -8.00
CA SER A 746 -10.37 21.16 -8.60
C SER A 746 -9.72 22.47 -9.08
N ILE A 747 -10.50 23.51 -9.35
CA ILE A 747 -9.98 24.82 -9.78
C ILE A 747 -9.50 25.65 -8.58
N LEU A 748 -10.14 25.47 -7.41
CA LEU A 748 -9.71 26.14 -6.17
C LEU A 748 -8.40 25.60 -5.64
N ASP A 749 -8.12 24.31 -5.86
CA ASP A 749 -6.83 23.69 -5.50
C ASP A 749 -5.66 24.15 -6.39
N ASP A 750 -5.94 24.60 -7.64
CA ASP A 750 -4.92 25.07 -8.58
C ASP A 750 -4.59 26.56 -8.45
N THR A 751 -5.45 27.32 -7.78
CA THR A 751 -5.24 28.78 -7.59
C THR A 751 -4.56 29.06 -6.26
N ARG A 752 -3.29 28.71 -6.13
CA ARG A 752 -2.44 29.13 -4.99
C ARG A 752 -2.18 30.67 -4.93
N VAL A 753 -2.89 31.43 -5.71
CA VAL A 753 -2.81 32.91 -5.75
C VAL A 753 -3.97 33.56 -5.00
N ILE A 754 -4.93 32.77 -4.49
CA ILE A 754 -6.03 33.35 -3.68
C ILE A 754 -5.61 33.27 -2.21
N ASP A 755 -5.18 34.39 -1.67
CA ASP A 755 -4.96 34.58 -0.24
C ASP A 755 -6.20 34.13 0.56
N SER A 756 -5.96 33.51 1.72
CA SER A 756 -7.00 33.04 2.67
C SER A 756 -8.03 34.11 3.03
N SER A 757 -7.71 35.40 2.88
CA SER A 757 -8.63 36.50 3.04
C SER A 757 -9.74 36.56 1.97
N LEU A 758 -9.48 36.07 0.74
CA LEU A 758 -10.49 35.99 -0.32
C LEU A 758 -11.46 34.81 -0.10
N TYR A 759 -11.00 33.76 0.56
CA TYR A 759 -11.83 32.62 0.95
C TYR A 759 -12.92 33.03 1.97
N ASN A 760 -12.56 33.90 2.93
CA ASN A 760 -13.49 34.41 3.92
C ASN A 760 -14.52 35.41 3.33
N ILE A 761 -14.18 36.08 2.22
CA ILE A 761 -15.10 37.01 1.52
C ILE A 761 -16.14 36.24 0.69
N MET A 762 -15.81 35.02 0.24
CA MET A 762 -16.70 34.18 -0.59
C MET A 762 -17.57 33.22 0.23
N GLY A 763 -17.28 33.04 1.51
CA GLY A 763 -17.96 32.07 2.39
C GLY A 763 -19.19 32.61 3.15
N ASP A 764 -19.41 33.92 3.18
CA ASP A 764 -20.46 34.57 3.99
C ASP A 764 -21.62 35.17 3.17
N ASN A 765 -21.95 34.59 1.99
CA ASN A 765 -23.21 34.96 1.29
C ASN A 765 -23.83 33.73 0.63
#